data_ae48da52aa3b82ad25f3bc4643d27f18
#
_entry.id   ae48da52aa3b82ad25f3bc4643d27f18
#
_cell.length_a   1.000
_cell.length_b   1.000
_cell.length_c   1.000
_cell.angle_alpha   90.00
_cell.angle_beta   90.00
_cell.angle_gamma   90.00
#
_symmetry.space_group_name_H-M   'P 1'
#
loop_
_entity.id
_entity.type
_entity.pdbx_description
1 polymer ?
#
loop_
_entity_poly.entity_id
_entity_poly.type
_entity_poly.pdbx_seq_one_letter_code
_entity_poly.pdbx_strand_id
1 'polypeptide(L)'
;MKQFSISCLLVLALSILASCNQAPTVNLKECNSFTTAKPVWAKGRETERNLTLAFREVIETENIKEAYIRLTASCDYRLRVNGDFVSHGPCVAAHDFYRIDCIDLKPYMKRGKNVIAIEVAGYNDDNYYLLNQPSFLQAEVEVNGKILAATGNEFQAYDMKQRKQDVPEFSFQRPHTEYYILSANFEEWLTNPEWQGTEAVQLVEQPTKALLPRHVEYPDYRMHDANLQKDNVYAFECNSSGFLGIKVKVEEPTLLQVHFDEVLDKDGNVDSKRLICNAYIIYELQPGNYTIESFEPYTMKYVQAIVEKGKCNIEGVYMRDYCNSDVNRATFLSSNKDLNRLFEAARETFRQNALDVFMDCPSRERAGWLCDSYFSSRVAFDLSGDTQIEHNFIQNFLLPDKFKHIDEGMLPMCYPSDHPNKNHIPNWAMWFVLQLEEYLHRSGDREMIDDAKIKVYALIDYFKQFINEDGLLEKLTRWVFVEWSHANNLVQDVNYPSNMLYAQMLDVAGRLYDDPTLNKQAEQIRETIRKQSFDGEYFIDNAIRNKDGKLELSGEHTEVCQYYAFYTGTATPDSHVDLWKRLRDEFGPIRKQTNAYPDVRFANAFVGNYLRNELLSNEGLSEQILKETVDFYLPMVELTGTLWENMTIVASCNHGFASHIAHVLYRDVLGVYNISPTEKTVTLRIIDSGLEHCKGSIPVNEESVDIEWTKDKDKFNVTLSLPEGYNYKVITTEKEVNVSLK
;
A
#
# COMPACT_ATOMS: atom_id res chain seq x y z
N MET A 1 11.04 73.20 3.60
CA MET A 1 11.58 73.09 2.23
C MET A 1 11.98 71.67 2.02
N LYS A 2 11.30 71.01 1.07
CA LYS A 2 11.79 70.00 0.14
C LYS A 2 12.20 68.65 0.74
N GLN A 3 11.85 67.49 0.27
CA GLN A 3 11.14 67.09 -0.94
C GLN A 3 10.62 65.66 -0.70
N PHE A 4 9.39 65.45 -1.08
CA PHE A 4 8.81 64.10 -1.22
C PHE A 4 9.52 63.36 -2.35
N SER A 5 9.89 62.11 -2.13
CA SER A 5 10.26 61.20 -3.18
C SER A 5 9.40 59.96 -3.04
N ILE A 6 8.49 59.78 -3.98
CA ILE A 6 7.62 58.64 -4.15
C ILE A 6 8.46 57.54 -4.82
N SER A 7 8.70 56.46 -4.14
CA SER A 7 9.22 55.24 -4.76
C SER A 7 8.05 54.29 -5.04
N CYS A 8 7.77 54.10 -6.32
CA CYS A 8 6.85 53.07 -6.82
C CYS A 8 7.32 51.69 -6.41
N LEU A 9 6.51 50.98 -5.65
CA LEU A 9 6.60 49.54 -5.51
C LEU A 9 6.06 48.91 -6.81
N LEU A 10 6.95 48.45 -7.65
CA LEU A 10 6.61 47.44 -8.69
C LEU A 10 6.40 46.10 -7.98
N VAL A 11 5.14 45.70 -7.85
CA VAL A 11 4.78 44.34 -7.54
C VAL A 11 4.99 43.56 -8.80
N LEU A 12 6.12 42.85 -8.91
CA LEU A 12 6.33 41.80 -9.89
C LEU A 12 5.47 40.61 -9.45
N ALA A 13 4.30 40.45 -10.06
CA ALA A 13 3.57 39.22 -10.02
C ALA A 13 4.39 38.19 -10.84
N LEU A 14 5.21 37.39 -10.18
CA LEU A 14 5.68 36.12 -10.73
C LEU A 14 4.46 35.20 -10.82
N SER A 15 3.88 35.15 -12.00
CA SER A 15 3.03 34.04 -12.40
C SER A 15 3.93 32.79 -12.49
N ILE A 16 3.97 32.03 -11.40
CA ILE A 16 4.42 30.64 -11.43
C ILE A 16 3.38 29.94 -12.28
N LEU A 17 3.73 29.71 -13.56
CA LEU A 17 3.10 28.69 -14.36
C LEU A 17 3.48 27.35 -13.71
N ALA A 18 2.72 26.94 -12.69
CA ALA A 18 2.60 25.55 -12.38
C ALA A 18 2.04 24.89 -13.65
N SER A 19 2.92 24.26 -14.44
CA SER A 19 2.47 23.26 -15.37
C SER A 19 1.87 22.17 -14.52
N CYS A 20 0.55 22.19 -14.36
CA CYS A 20 -0.20 21.01 -13.97
C CYS A 20 0.08 19.98 -15.07
N ASN A 21 1.05 19.11 -14.85
CA ASN A 21 1.01 17.79 -15.44
C ASN A 21 -0.17 17.07 -14.77
N GLN A 22 -1.37 17.32 -15.31
CA GLN A 22 -2.49 16.44 -15.03
C GLN A 22 -2.02 15.03 -15.41
N ALA A 23 -2.16 14.08 -14.50
CA ALA A 23 -2.13 12.67 -14.88
C ALA A 23 -3.04 12.52 -16.11
N PRO A 24 -2.63 11.73 -17.11
CA PRO A 24 -3.42 11.59 -18.32
C PRO A 24 -4.81 11.11 -17.92
N THR A 25 -5.84 11.94 -18.14
CA THR A 25 -7.24 11.55 -18.01
C THR A 25 -7.49 10.50 -19.09
N VAL A 26 -7.30 9.25 -18.73
CA VAL A 26 -7.62 8.13 -19.60
C VAL A 26 -9.13 8.02 -19.59
N ASN A 27 -9.74 8.35 -20.71
CA ASN A 27 -11.10 7.91 -20.97
C ASN A 27 -11.01 6.38 -21.03
N LEU A 28 -11.43 5.69 -19.97
CA LEU A 28 -11.47 4.23 -19.85
C LEU A 28 -12.47 3.67 -20.87
N LYS A 29 -12.11 3.73 -22.15
CA LYS A 29 -12.68 2.80 -23.12
C LYS A 29 -12.30 1.42 -22.60
N GLU A 30 -13.30 0.56 -22.41
CA GLU A 30 -13.10 -0.81 -21.96
C GLU A 30 -12.03 -1.50 -22.81
N CYS A 31 -10.80 -1.53 -22.27
CA CYS A 31 -9.67 -2.16 -22.93
C CYS A 31 -9.58 -3.61 -22.46
N ASN A 32 -10.49 -4.46 -22.94
CA ASN A 32 -10.65 -5.84 -22.49
C ASN A 32 -9.89 -6.84 -23.37
N SER A 33 -9.34 -6.40 -24.52
CA SER A 33 -8.72 -7.29 -25.50
C SER A 33 -7.77 -6.56 -26.43
N PHE A 34 -6.93 -7.33 -27.11
CA PHE A 34 -6.10 -6.88 -28.22
C PHE A 34 -6.78 -7.18 -29.56
N THR A 35 -6.52 -6.36 -30.56
CA THR A 35 -7.04 -6.53 -31.92
C THR A 35 -6.15 -7.45 -32.74
N THR A 36 -4.83 -7.24 -32.72
CA THR A 36 -3.86 -7.99 -33.53
C THR A 36 -2.67 -8.49 -32.74
N ALA A 37 -2.32 -7.81 -31.63
CA ALA A 37 -1.12 -8.14 -30.86
C ALA A 37 -1.13 -9.56 -30.29
N LYS A 38 0.02 -10.21 -30.34
CA LYS A 38 0.27 -11.53 -29.79
C LYS A 38 1.22 -11.43 -28.59
N PRO A 39 1.05 -12.27 -27.56
CA PRO A 39 2.05 -12.39 -26.50
C PRO A 39 3.32 -13.00 -27.09
N VAL A 40 4.46 -12.33 -26.91
CA VAL A 40 5.75 -12.77 -27.48
C VAL A 40 6.87 -12.67 -26.47
N TRP A 41 7.90 -13.53 -26.62
CA TRP A 41 9.14 -13.45 -25.87
C TRP A 41 10.32 -14.01 -26.68
N ALA A 42 11.55 -13.82 -26.16
CA ALA A 42 12.74 -14.42 -26.76
C ALA A 42 12.67 -15.94 -26.72
N LYS A 43 12.89 -16.60 -27.86
CA LYS A 43 12.76 -18.05 -28.06
C LYS A 43 13.60 -18.85 -27.05
N GLY A 44 12.93 -19.69 -26.26
CA GLY A 44 13.57 -20.60 -25.30
C GLY A 44 14.15 -19.90 -24.07
N ARG A 45 13.77 -18.61 -23.81
CA ARG A 45 14.22 -17.81 -22.68
C ARG A 45 13.06 -17.33 -21.81
N GLU A 46 11.89 -17.96 -21.91
CA GLU A 46 10.64 -17.53 -21.29
C GLU A 46 10.68 -17.61 -19.75
N THR A 47 11.52 -18.49 -19.23
CA THR A 47 11.72 -18.69 -17.78
C THR A 47 13.15 -18.35 -17.33
N GLU A 48 13.89 -17.60 -18.15
CA GLU A 48 15.23 -17.17 -17.80
C GLU A 48 15.20 -16.10 -16.72
N ARG A 49 15.94 -16.33 -15.62
CA ARG A 49 15.95 -15.47 -14.45
C ARG A 49 16.52 -14.10 -14.75
N ASN A 50 15.86 -13.04 -14.32
CA ASN A 50 16.28 -11.63 -14.42
C ASN A 50 16.66 -11.17 -15.84
N LEU A 51 15.96 -11.69 -16.85
CA LEU A 51 16.18 -11.27 -18.23
C LEU A 51 15.40 -9.99 -18.53
N THR A 52 16.09 -8.96 -18.99
CA THR A 52 15.45 -7.72 -19.47
C THR A 52 15.57 -7.61 -20.98
N LEU A 53 14.45 -7.40 -21.67
CA LEU A 53 14.38 -7.15 -23.11
C LEU A 53 13.91 -5.72 -23.39
N ALA A 54 14.53 -5.09 -24.41
CA ALA A 54 14.10 -3.82 -24.99
C ALA A 54 13.26 -4.10 -26.24
N PHE A 55 11.96 -3.86 -26.19
CA PHE A 55 11.09 -3.90 -27.36
C PHE A 55 11.00 -2.51 -27.98
N ARG A 56 11.04 -2.45 -29.30
CA ARG A 56 11.09 -1.18 -30.02
C ARG A 56 10.38 -1.25 -31.35
N GLU A 57 9.70 -0.15 -31.70
CA GLU A 57 9.15 0.08 -33.04
C GLU A 57 9.20 1.59 -33.37
N VAL A 58 9.29 1.92 -34.67
CA VAL A 58 9.23 3.30 -35.18
C VAL A 58 8.00 3.45 -36.06
N ILE A 59 7.03 4.20 -35.59
CA ILE A 59 5.82 4.48 -36.35
C ILE A 59 5.85 5.88 -36.94
N GLU A 60 5.30 6.04 -38.14
CA GLU A 60 5.21 7.34 -38.80
C GLU A 60 3.77 7.87 -38.79
N THR A 61 3.60 9.11 -38.35
CA THR A 61 2.29 9.74 -38.19
C THR A 61 2.25 11.13 -38.84
N GLU A 62 1.16 11.46 -39.52
CA GLU A 62 0.98 12.78 -40.13
C GLU A 62 0.08 13.69 -39.27
N ASN A 63 -1.08 13.20 -38.89
CA ASN A 63 -2.07 13.91 -38.07
C ASN A 63 -2.57 13.00 -36.97
N ILE A 64 -2.40 13.42 -35.70
CA ILE A 64 -2.75 12.65 -34.54
C ILE A 64 -3.97 13.29 -33.88
N LYS A 65 -5.15 12.70 -34.09
CA LYS A 65 -6.37 13.07 -33.38
C LYS A 65 -6.44 12.34 -32.04
N GLU A 66 -6.15 11.06 -32.06
CA GLU A 66 -6.09 10.15 -30.92
C GLU A 66 -4.96 9.12 -31.13
N ALA A 67 -4.32 8.69 -30.07
CA ALA A 67 -3.30 7.66 -30.08
C ALA A 67 -3.27 6.93 -28.74
N TYR A 68 -3.34 5.61 -28.77
CA TYR A 68 -3.35 4.77 -27.58
C TYR A 68 -2.39 3.60 -27.73
N ILE A 69 -1.83 3.14 -26.63
CA ILE A 69 -1.21 1.83 -26.53
C ILE A 69 -2.00 0.96 -25.57
N ARG A 70 -2.30 -0.26 -25.98
CA ARG A 70 -2.73 -1.33 -25.08
C ARG A 70 -1.54 -2.23 -24.84
N LEU A 71 -1.23 -2.52 -23.58
CA LEU A 71 -0.12 -3.42 -23.27
C LEU A 71 -0.33 -4.16 -21.95
N THR A 72 0.30 -5.33 -21.87
CA THR A 72 0.49 -6.11 -20.65
C THR A 72 1.77 -6.94 -20.77
N ALA A 73 2.37 -7.29 -19.65
CA ALA A 73 3.62 -8.03 -19.60
C ALA A 73 3.70 -8.97 -18.39
N SER A 74 4.69 -9.83 -18.38
CA SER A 74 5.17 -10.56 -17.21
C SER A 74 6.71 -10.43 -17.14
N CYS A 75 7.34 -9.80 -16.11
CA CYS A 75 6.66 -9.23 -14.92
C CYS A 75 6.28 -7.77 -15.13
N ASP A 76 7.28 -6.85 -15.19
CA ASP A 76 7.07 -5.42 -15.23
C ASP A 76 7.59 -4.82 -16.54
N TYR A 77 6.92 -3.75 -16.99
CA TYR A 77 7.35 -2.97 -18.12
C TYR A 77 7.59 -1.51 -17.75
N ARG A 78 8.48 -0.85 -18.51
CA ARG A 78 8.60 0.62 -18.57
C ARG A 78 8.40 1.08 -20.01
N LEU A 79 7.42 1.96 -20.22
CA LEU A 79 7.08 2.53 -21.53
C LEU A 79 7.69 3.92 -21.68
N ARG A 80 8.36 4.16 -22.82
CA ARG A 80 8.82 5.47 -23.25
C ARG A 80 8.39 5.74 -24.69
N VAL A 81 8.11 7.01 -24.99
CA VAL A 81 7.81 7.47 -26.36
C VAL A 81 8.73 8.64 -26.67
N ASN A 82 9.53 8.53 -27.75
CA ASN A 82 10.53 9.53 -28.13
C ASN A 82 11.56 9.87 -27.02
N GLY A 83 11.78 8.95 -26.08
CA GLY A 83 12.62 9.12 -24.89
C GLY A 83 11.88 9.56 -23.64
N ASP A 84 10.70 10.16 -23.78
CA ASP A 84 9.90 10.60 -22.63
C ASP A 84 9.33 9.38 -21.87
N PHE A 85 9.42 9.41 -20.55
CA PHE A 85 8.77 8.43 -19.68
C PHE A 85 7.26 8.58 -19.78
N VAL A 86 6.55 7.47 -20.00
CA VAL A 86 5.09 7.43 -20.13
C VAL A 86 4.44 6.68 -18.98
N SER A 87 4.88 5.45 -18.71
CA SER A 87 4.26 4.60 -17.69
C SER A 87 5.17 3.46 -17.26
N HIS A 88 4.84 2.88 -16.10
CA HIS A 88 5.38 1.64 -15.57
C HIS A 88 4.21 0.74 -15.13
N GLY A 89 4.30 -0.56 -15.33
CA GLY A 89 3.26 -1.53 -15.02
C GLY A 89 3.64 -2.94 -15.47
N PRO A 90 2.69 -3.83 -15.65
CA PRO A 90 1.25 -3.64 -15.63
C PRO A 90 0.67 -3.55 -14.21
N CYS A 91 -0.63 -3.20 -14.11
CA CYS A 91 -1.38 -3.43 -12.88
C CYS A 91 -1.34 -4.92 -12.52
N VAL A 92 -1.07 -5.24 -11.26
CA VAL A 92 -0.89 -6.63 -10.82
C VAL A 92 -2.19 -7.44 -10.91
N ALA A 93 -2.04 -8.72 -11.26
CA ALA A 93 -3.12 -9.68 -11.35
C ALA A 93 -2.71 -11.03 -10.72
N ALA A 94 -3.68 -11.91 -10.50
CA ALA A 94 -3.47 -13.26 -10.03
C ALA A 94 -2.70 -14.13 -11.03
N HIS A 95 -2.20 -15.31 -10.60
CA HIS A 95 -1.58 -16.29 -11.47
C HIS A 95 -2.42 -16.59 -12.70
N ASP A 96 -1.77 -16.63 -13.87
CA ASP A 96 -2.35 -16.88 -15.20
C ASP A 96 -3.31 -15.82 -15.71
N PHE A 97 -3.57 -14.74 -14.95
CA PHE A 97 -4.36 -13.58 -15.34
C PHE A 97 -3.47 -12.37 -15.56
N TYR A 98 -3.84 -11.49 -16.50
CA TYR A 98 -3.03 -10.33 -16.88
C TYR A 98 -3.93 -9.14 -17.16
N ARG A 99 -3.66 -8.01 -16.51
CA ARG A 99 -4.43 -6.78 -16.74
C ARG A 99 -3.85 -6.01 -17.91
N ILE A 100 -4.74 -5.47 -18.74
CA ILE A 100 -4.38 -4.62 -19.87
C ILE A 100 -4.34 -3.17 -19.40
N ASP A 101 -3.18 -2.55 -19.55
CA ASP A 101 -3.06 -1.10 -19.45
C ASP A 101 -3.41 -0.45 -20.80
N CYS A 102 -4.18 0.65 -20.76
CA CYS A 102 -4.57 1.43 -21.94
C CYS A 102 -4.17 2.88 -21.74
N ILE A 103 -3.15 3.34 -22.46
CA ILE A 103 -2.47 4.60 -22.18
C ILE A 103 -2.60 5.53 -23.38
N ASP A 104 -3.00 6.80 -23.14
CA ASP A 104 -3.01 7.84 -24.17
C ASP A 104 -1.57 8.25 -24.53
N LEU A 105 -1.18 8.00 -25.77
CA LEU A 105 0.14 8.36 -26.30
C LEU A 105 0.17 9.74 -26.95
N LYS A 106 -1.00 10.36 -27.21
CA LYS A 106 -1.07 11.62 -27.94
C LYS A 106 -0.20 12.73 -27.34
N PRO A 107 -0.08 12.92 -26.02
CA PRO A 107 0.80 13.93 -25.42
C PRO A 107 2.28 13.76 -25.74
N TYR A 108 2.72 12.53 -26.03
CA TYR A 108 4.12 12.16 -26.24
C TYR A 108 4.51 12.02 -27.71
N MET A 109 3.53 12.07 -28.63
CA MET A 109 3.75 11.84 -30.06
C MET A 109 3.84 13.15 -30.83
N LYS A 110 4.57 13.10 -31.93
CA LYS A 110 4.76 14.23 -32.86
C LYS A 110 4.47 13.81 -34.31
N ARG A 111 4.27 14.79 -35.19
CA ARG A 111 4.22 14.53 -36.61
C ARG A 111 5.54 13.98 -37.11
N GLY A 112 5.53 12.96 -37.96
CA GLY A 112 6.69 12.24 -38.50
C GLY A 112 6.96 10.96 -37.70
N LYS A 113 8.25 10.62 -37.60
CA LYS A 113 8.69 9.40 -36.92
C LYS A 113 8.59 9.52 -35.40
N ASN A 114 8.00 8.50 -34.76
CA ASN A 114 7.89 8.36 -33.32
C ASN A 114 8.47 7.00 -32.90
N VAL A 115 9.36 7.02 -31.93
CA VAL A 115 9.95 5.81 -31.33
C VAL A 115 9.09 5.36 -30.17
N ILE A 116 8.54 4.16 -30.25
CA ILE A 116 7.86 3.48 -29.14
C ILE A 116 8.85 2.47 -28.57
N ALA A 117 9.19 2.60 -27.30
CA ALA A 117 10.18 1.78 -26.63
C ALA A 117 9.61 1.22 -25.32
N ILE A 118 9.68 -0.10 -25.16
CA ILE A 118 9.16 -0.82 -23.99
C ILE A 118 10.27 -1.70 -23.44
N GLU A 119 10.73 -1.38 -22.24
CA GLU A 119 11.66 -2.21 -21.48
C GLU A 119 10.84 -3.16 -20.64
N VAL A 120 11.12 -4.47 -20.72
CA VAL A 120 10.38 -5.49 -19.98
C VAL A 120 11.36 -6.34 -19.16
N ALA A 121 11.16 -6.36 -17.83
CA ALA A 121 11.90 -7.20 -16.92
C ALA A 121 11.15 -8.52 -16.68
N GLY A 122 11.77 -9.65 -17.05
CA GLY A 122 11.31 -10.99 -16.76
C GLY A 122 12.11 -11.55 -15.58
N TYR A 123 11.59 -11.45 -14.37
CA TYR A 123 12.35 -11.83 -13.17
C TYR A 123 12.42 -13.34 -12.97
N ASN A 124 11.30 -14.03 -13.15
CA ASN A 124 11.22 -15.52 -13.02
C ASN A 124 11.85 -16.00 -11.70
N ASP A 125 11.41 -15.42 -10.59
CA ASP A 125 11.91 -15.70 -9.26
C ASP A 125 10.78 -15.75 -8.24
N ASP A 126 10.81 -16.74 -7.33
CA ASP A 126 9.83 -16.83 -6.24
C ASP A 126 10.15 -15.80 -5.15
N ASN A 127 9.20 -14.90 -4.88
CA ASN A 127 9.34 -13.82 -3.90
C ASN A 127 7.96 -13.38 -3.36
N TYR A 128 7.90 -12.34 -2.54
CA TYR A 128 6.64 -11.80 -1.97
C TYR A 128 6.04 -10.64 -2.78
N TYR A 129 6.77 -10.18 -3.81
CA TYR A 129 6.40 -9.00 -4.58
C TYR A 129 5.73 -9.32 -5.91
N LEU A 130 6.25 -10.32 -6.64
CA LEU A 130 5.82 -10.66 -7.99
C LEU A 130 5.57 -12.16 -8.14
N LEU A 131 4.82 -12.53 -9.18
CA LEU A 131 4.56 -13.91 -9.54
C LEU A 131 5.68 -14.48 -10.40
N ASN A 132 6.14 -15.69 -10.07
CA ASN A 132 7.03 -16.46 -10.92
C ASN A 132 6.22 -17.20 -11.99
N GLN A 133 6.16 -16.59 -13.18
CA GLN A 133 5.48 -17.15 -14.35
C GLN A 133 6.19 -16.70 -15.63
N PRO A 134 6.04 -17.46 -16.76
CA PRO A 134 6.79 -17.19 -17.98
C PRO A 134 6.66 -15.75 -18.47
N SER A 135 7.79 -15.16 -18.84
CA SER A 135 7.86 -13.78 -19.34
C SER A 135 7.25 -13.62 -20.72
N PHE A 136 6.60 -12.49 -20.95
CA PHE A 136 6.09 -12.08 -22.26
C PHE A 136 5.82 -10.56 -22.29
N LEU A 137 5.67 -10.03 -23.50
CA LEU A 137 5.03 -8.75 -23.78
C LEU A 137 3.91 -8.97 -24.79
N GLN A 138 2.76 -8.32 -24.56
CA GLN A 138 1.70 -8.18 -25.56
C GLN A 138 1.32 -6.70 -25.61
N ALA A 139 1.54 -6.05 -26.77
CA ALA A 139 1.35 -4.63 -26.94
C ALA A 139 0.90 -4.28 -28.37
N GLU A 140 -0.03 -3.32 -28.50
CA GLU A 140 -0.40 -2.73 -29.79
C GLU A 140 -0.64 -1.23 -29.70
N VAL A 141 -0.20 -0.51 -30.71
CA VAL A 141 -0.34 0.95 -30.82
C VAL A 141 -1.40 1.27 -31.86
N GLU A 142 -2.44 1.96 -31.41
CA GLU A 142 -3.54 2.44 -32.23
C GLU A 142 -3.44 3.97 -32.42
N VAL A 143 -3.52 4.44 -33.67
CA VAL A 143 -3.57 5.87 -34.01
C VAL A 143 -4.75 6.11 -34.96
N ASN A 144 -5.65 7.02 -34.57
CA ASN A 144 -6.85 7.37 -35.36
C ASN A 144 -7.68 6.14 -35.78
N GLY A 145 -7.84 5.16 -34.88
CA GLY A 145 -8.60 3.93 -35.11
C GLY A 145 -7.90 2.87 -35.97
N LYS A 146 -6.57 3.00 -36.19
CA LYS A 146 -5.78 2.01 -36.93
C LYS A 146 -4.62 1.50 -36.08
N ILE A 147 -4.43 0.19 -36.04
CA ILE A 147 -3.22 -0.41 -35.44
C ILE A 147 -2.05 -0.13 -36.39
N LEU A 148 -1.03 0.57 -35.87
CA LEU A 148 0.20 0.88 -36.60
C LEU A 148 1.35 -0.01 -36.20
N ALA A 149 1.34 -0.59 -35.02
CA ALA A 149 2.33 -1.54 -34.55
C ALA A 149 1.75 -2.53 -33.56
N ALA A 150 2.15 -3.78 -33.61
CA ALA A 150 1.72 -4.83 -32.69
C ALA A 150 2.85 -5.84 -32.43
N THR A 151 2.89 -6.42 -31.24
CA THR A 151 3.76 -7.56 -30.93
C THR A 151 3.32 -8.79 -31.74
N GLY A 152 4.30 -9.57 -32.20
CA GLY A 152 4.10 -10.66 -33.14
C GLY A 152 4.16 -10.23 -34.62
N ASN A 153 4.21 -8.91 -34.90
CA ASN A 153 4.33 -8.33 -36.23
C ASN A 153 5.51 -7.35 -36.30
N GLU A 154 5.28 -6.05 -35.99
CA GLU A 154 6.26 -4.96 -36.22
C GLU A 154 7.31 -4.87 -35.12
N PHE A 155 6.92 -5.01 -33.83
CA PHE A 155 7.87 -4.86 -32.73
C PHE A 155 9.04 -5.83 -32.79
N GLN A 156 10.26 -5.27 -32.68
CA GLN A 156 11.49 -6.02 -32.51
C GLN A 156 11.96 -5.94 -31.06
N ALA A 157 12.70 -6.95 -30.61
CA ALA A 157 13.26 -6.98 -29.26
C ALA A 157 14.77 -7.18 -29.28
N TYR A 158 15.42 -6.61 -28.27
CA TYR A 158 16.88 -6.65 -28.10
C TYR A 158 17.20 -7.00 -26.64
N ASP A 159 18.30 -7.74 -26.46
CA ASP A 159 18.80 -8.07 -25.14
C ASP A 159 19.39 -6.82 -24.46
N MET A 160 18.90 -6.44 -23.29
CA MET A 160 19.36 -5.29 -22.50
C MET A 160 20.67 -5.57 -21.76
N LYS A 161 21.74 -5.89 -22.49
CA LYS A 161 23.07 -6.22 -21.94
C LYS A 161 23.68 -5.14 -21.05
N GLN A 162 23.21 -3.90 -21.16
CA GLN A 162 23.62 -2.79 -20.28
C GLN A 162 23.08 -2.94 -18.86
N ARG A 163 22.04 -3.72 -18.62
CA ARG A 163 21.57 -4.11 -17.30
C ARG A 163 22.07 -5.53 -17.01
N LYS A 164 22.90 -5.68 -15.99
CA LYS A 164 23.45 -7.00 -15.63
C LYS A 164 22.34 -7.91 -15.09
N GLN A 165 22.32 -9.11 -15.59
CA GLN A 165 21.37 -10.15 -15.20
C GLN A 165 21.79 -10.86 -13.91
N ASP A 166 23.09 -11.16 -13.76
CA ASP A 166 23.64 -11.82 -12.56
C ASP A 166 24.02 -10.77 -11.52
N VAL A 167 23.10 -10.52 -10.60
CA VAL A 167 23.22 -9.55 -9.50
C VAL A 167 22.64 -10.15 -8.21
N PRO A 168 23.03 -9.63 -7.03
CA PRO A 168 22.41 -10.04 -5.77
C PRO A 168 20.91 -9.77 -5.74
N GLU A 169 20.17 -10.55 -4.95
CA GLU A 169 18.80 -10.23 -4.58
C GLU A 169 18.75 -8.91 -3.81
N PHE A 170 17.69 -8.13 -4.02
CA PHE A 170 17.46 -6.93 -3.22
C PHE A 170 17.17 -7.31 -1.76
N SER A 171 16.25 -8.23 -1.55
CA SER A 171 15.94 -8.88 -0.26
C SER A 171 15.40 -10.29 -0.55
N PHE A 172 15.15 -11.08 0.49
CA PHE A 172 14.48 -12.37 0.32
C PHE A 172 12.99 -12.22 -0.10
N GLN A 173 12.44 -11.01 -0.03
CA GLN A 173 11.06 -10.70 -0.42
C GLN A 173 10.95 -10.03 -1.79
N ARG A 174 12.01 -9.36 -2.27
CA ARG A 174 12.06 -8.68 -3.57
C ARG A 174 13.19 -9.22 -4.44
N PRO A 175 13.01 -9.25 -5.79
CA PRO A 175 13.91 -10.03 -6.61
C PRO A 175 15.34 -9.46 -6.62
N HIS A 176 15.68 -8.49 -7.46
CA HIS A 176 17.08 -8.22 -7.76
C HIS A 176 17.46 -6.76 -7.49
N THR A 177 18.74 -6.54 -7.10
CA THR A 177 19.37 -5.22 -7.19
C THR A 177 19.56 -4.82 -8.65
N GLU A 178 19.93 -3.57 -8.88
CA GLU A 178 20.22 -3.09 -10.23
C GLU A 178 21.71 -2.79 -10.41
N TYR A 179 22.26 -3.22 -11.55
CA TYR A 179 23.63 -2.96 -11.94
C TYR A 179 23.69 -2.64 -13.44
N TYR A 180 24.19 -1.46 -13.78
CA TYR A 180 24.25 -0.97 -15.15
C TYR A 180 25.70 -0.75 -15.64
N ILE A 181 25.95 -1.08 -16.91
CA ILE A 181 27.18 -0.75 -17.64
C ILE A 181 26.77 0.17 -18.79
N LEU A 182 27.10 1.45 -18.69
CA LEU A 182 26.58 2.47 -19.59
C LEU A 182 27.69 3.24 -20.32
N SER A 183 27.42 3.57 -21.57
CA SER A 183 28.13 4.56 -22.37
C SER A 183 27.27 5.81 -22.56
N ALA A 184 27.88 6.93 -22.96
CA ALA A 184 27.18 8.21 -23.07
C ALA A 184 25.96 8.20 -24.03
N ASN A 185 25.91 7.25 -24.93
CA ASN A 185 24.85 7.08 -25.93
C ASN A 185 23.85 5.96 -25.57
N PHE A 186 23.78 5.54 -24.32
CA PHE A 186 22.95 4.40 -23.87
C PHE A 186 21.46 4.58 -24.16
N GLU A 187 20.97 5.83 -24.31
CA GLU A 187 19.58 6.16 -24.61
C GLU A 187 19.27 6.33 -26.11
N GLU A 188 20.23 6.16 -27.01
CA GLU A 188 19.97 6.33 -28.45
C GLU A 188 18.84 5.43 -28.97
N TRP A 189 18.69 4.24 -28.41
CA TRP A 189 17.60 3.32 -28.77
C TRP A 189 16.21 3.87 -28.42
N LEU A 190 16.08 4.81 -27.49
CA LEU A 190 14.84 5.43 -27.04
C LEU A 190 14.45 6.64 -27.93
N THR A 191 15.43 7.32 -28.51
CA THR A 191 15.23 8.66 -29.09
C THR A 191 15.54 8.75 -30.60
N ASN A 192 16.48 7.94 -31.12
CA ASN A 192 16.94 8.00 -32.50
C ASN A 192 16.14 7.06 -33.40
N PRO A 193 15.26 7.56 -34.31
CA PRO A 193 14.50 6.72 -35.23
C PRO A 193 15.36 5.85 -36.15
N GLU A 194 16.59 6.29 -36.44
CA GLU A 194 17.55 5.60 -37.33
C GLU A 194 18.52 4.69 -36.57
N TRP A 195 18.30 4.50 -35.24
CA TRP A 195 19.14 3.62 -34.46
C TRP A 195 19.16 2.20 -35.03
N GLN A 196 20.36 1.72 -35.29
CA GLN A 196 20.61 0.35 -35.71
C GLN A 196 21.15 -0.41 -34.51
N GLY A 197 20.29 -1.20 -33.87
CA GLY A 197 20.67 -1.99 -32.71
C GLY A 197 21.72 -3.04 -32.98
N THR A 198 22.08 -3.73 -31.94
CA THR A 198 22.67 -5.07 -32.00
C THR A 198 21.70 -6.03 -32.66
N GLU A 199 22.11 -7.28 -32.93
CA GLU A 199 21.23 -8.29 -33.49
C GLU A 199 19.94 -8.46 -32.63
N ALA A 200 18.77 -8.35 -33.28
CA ALA A 200 17.48 -8.54 -32.64
C ALA A 200 17.33 -10.00 -32.19
N VAL A 201 16.71 -10.21 -31.02
CA VAL A 201 16.42 -11.58 -30.55
C VAL A 201 15.30 -12.19 -31.36
N GLN A 202 15.35 -13.51 -31.58
CA GLN A 202 14.26 -14.23 -32.22
C GLN A 202 13.07 -14.28 -31.27
N LEU A 203 11.98 -13.57 -31.60
CA LEU A 203 10.71 -13.65 -30.86
C LEU A 203 9.90 -14.88 -31.29
N VAL A 204 9.19 -15.45 -30.33
CA VAL A 204 8.19 -16.51 -30.55
C VAL A 204 6.90 -16.17 -29.83
N GLU A 205 5.78 -16.52 -30.46
CA GLU A 205 4.46 -16.37 -29.88
C GLU A 205 4.32 -17.29 -28.66
N GLN A 206 3.77 -16.73 -27.58
CA GLN A 206 3.47 -17.44 -26.34
C GLN A 206 2.00 -17.91 -26.32
N PRO A 207 1.62 -18.84 -25.43
CA PRO A 207 0.21 -19.20 -25.25
C PRO A 207 -0.68 -17.99 -24.98
N THR A 208 -1.92 -18.06 -25.47
CA THR A 208 -2.96 -17.06 -25.22
C THR A 208 -3.12 -16.80 -23.72
N LYS A 209 -3.26 -15.55 -23.33
CA LYS A 209 -3.35 -15.10 -21.95
C LYS A 209 -4.80 -14.86 -21.55
N ALA A 210 -5.14 -15.13 -20.27
CA ALA A 210 -6.40 -14.69 -19.69
C ALA A 210 -6.28 -13.20 -19.32
N LEU A 211 -6.97 -12.37 -20.11
CA LEU A 211 -6.85 -10.90 -20.03
C LEU A 211 -7.97 -10.31 -19.20
N LEU A 212 -7.65 -9.33 -18.37
CA LEU A 212 -8.57 -8.57 -17.54
C LEU A 212 -8.40 -7.06 -17.81
N PRO A 213 -9.44 -6.25 -17.67
CA PRO A 213 -9.28 -4.79 -17.70
C PRO A 213 -8.55 -4.30 -16.44
N ARG A 214 -7.85 -3.18 -16.56
CA ARG A 214 -7.40 -2.40 -15.40
C ARG A 214 -8.60 -1.65 -14.83
N HIS A 215 -8.82 -1.74 -13.52
CA HIS A 215 -9.90 -1.04 -12.82
C HIS A 215 -9.40 0.10 -11.92
N VAL A 216 -8.11 0.07 -11.56
CA VAL A 216 -7.51 1.07 -10.67
C VAL A 216 -6.84 2.20 -11.46
N GLU A 217 -6.79 3.38 -10.89
CA GLU A 217 -6.15 4.55 -11.48
C GLU A 217 -4.64 4.32 -11.76
N TYR A 218 -4.09 5.10 -12.71
CA TYR A 218 -2.65 5.06 -12.99
C TYR A 218 -1.87 5.79 -11.90
N PRO A 219 -0.63 5.34 -11.62
CA PRO A 219 0.23 6.01 -10.65
C PRO A 219 0.55 7.46 -11.02
N ASP A 220 0.82 8.27 -10.01
CA ASP A 220 1.43 9.58 -10.14
C ASP A 220 2.95 9.45 -10.36
N TYR A 221 3.47 10.20 -11.33
CA TYR A 221 4.88 10.21 -11.73
C TYR A 221 5.53 11.59 -11.56
N ARG A 222 5.08 12.40 -10.59
CA ARG A 222 5.69 13.73 -10.33
C ARG A 222 7.17 13.59 -9.98
N MET A 223 7.95 14.59 -10.39
CA MET A 223 9.38 14.62 -10.10
C MET A 223 9.68 15.66 -9.01
N HIS A 224 10.57 15.30 -8.10
CA HIS A 224 11.09 16.22 -7.08
C HIS A 224 12.56 15.93 -6.79
N ASP A 225 13.32 16.99 -6.49
CA ASP A 225 14.75 16.90 -6.27
C ASP A 225 15.08 16.65 -4.80
N ALA A 226 16.19 15.93 -4.55
CA ALA A 226 16.80 15.81 -3.25
C ALA A 226 17.81 16.93 -3.01
N ASN A 227 17.91 17.41 -1.77
CA ASN A 227 18.85 18.45 -1.38
C ASN A 227 20.15 17.84 -0.84
N LEU A 228 21.30 18.33 -1.33
CA LEU A 228 22.60 17.94 -0.79
C LEU A 228 22.72 18.39 0.67
N GLN A 229 22.99 17.47 1.57
CA GLN A 229 23.17 17.72 3.00
C GLN A 229 24.65 17.85 3.36
N LYS A 230 25.42 16.80 3.14
CA LYS A 230 26.84 16.71 3.48
C LYS A 230 27.48 15.51 2.75
N ASP A 231 28.72 15.66 2.30
CA ASP A 231 29.58 14.57 1.82
C ASP A 231 28.88 13.57 0.85
N ASN A 232 28.22 14.09 -0.19
CA ASN A 232 27.45 13.31 -1.17
C ASN A 232 26.22 12.57 -0.60
N VAL A 233 25.72 12.97 0.56
CA VAL A 233 24.44 12.56 1.11
C VAL A 233 23.37 13.57 0.71
N TYR A 234 22.34 13.10 0.07
CA TYR A 234 21.19 13.88 -0.40
C TYR A 234 19.95 13.48 0.42
N ALA A 235 19.04 14.41 0.67
CA ALA A 235 17.82 14.18 1.40
C ALA A 235 16.59 14.70 0.65
N PHE A 236 15.56 13.88 0.56
CA PHE A 236 14.22 14.32 0.21
C PHE A 236 13.53 14.99 1.42
N GLU A 237 12.50 15.77 1.17
CA GLU A 237 11.75 16.44 2.23
C GLU A 237 11.11 15.44 3.22
N CYS A 238 10.54 14.37 2.68
CA CYS A 238 10.02 13.24 3.43
C CYS A 238 10.49 11.91 2.83
N ASN A 239 10.19 10.81 3.50
CA ASN A 239 10.38 9.48 2.96
C ASN A 239 9.50 9.32 1.71
N SER A 240 10.10 8.99 0.58
CA SER A 240 9.48 9.03 -0.75
C SER A 240 9.67 7.71 -1.50
N SER A 241 8.68 7.34 -2.31
CA SER A 241 8.67 6.11 -3.11
C SER A 241 8.56 6.39 -4.59
N GLY A 242 9.46 5.78 -5.38
CA GLY A 242 9.48 5.95 -6.83
C GLY A 242 10.81 5.54 -7.46
N PHE A 243 11.02 5.99 -8.69
CA PHE A 243 12.23 5.70 -9.45
C PHE A 243 13.33 6.69 -9.07
N LEU A 244 14.42 6.15 -8.49
CA LEU A 244 15.56 6.97 -8.08
C LEU A 244 16.34 7.44 -9.30
N GLY A 245 16.45 8.74 -9.47
CA GLY A 245 17.16 9.40 -10.54
C GLY A 245 18.48 10.04 -10.10
N ILE A 246 19.52 9.96 -10.95
CA ILE A 246 20.79 10.62 -10.73
C ILE A 246 21.26 11.32 -12.00
N LYS A 247 21.74 12.55 -11.85
CA LYS A 247 22.44 13.32 -12.91
C LYS A 247 23.92 13.32 -12.58
N VAL A 248 24.74 12.82 -13.50
CA VAL A 248 26.17 12.67 -13.25
C VAL A 248 26.98 12.99 -14.48
N LYS A 249 28.05 13.77 -14.29
CA LYS A 249 29.06 14.05 -15.29
C LYS A 249 30.31 13.24 -15.00
N VAL A 250 30.67 12.34 -15.90
CA VAL A 250 31.80 11.41 -15.77
C VAL A 250 32.98 11.90 -16.57
N GLU A 251 34.12 12.09 -15.90
CA GLU A 251 35.39 12.56 -16.54
C GLU A 251 36.29 11.39 -16.91
N GLU A 252 36.31 10.33 -16.09
CA GLU A 252 37.08 9.11 -16.29
C GLU A 252 36.17 7.88 -16.07
N PRO A 253 36.49 6.71 -16.66
CA PRO A 253 35.69 5.50 -16.40
C PRO A 253 35.47 5.30 -14.90
N THR A 254 34.21 5.30 -14.49
CA THR A 254 33.81 5.41 -13.09
C THR A 254 32.96 4.20 -12.65
N LEU A 255 33.25 3.67 -11.45
CA LEU A 255 32.37 2.79 -10.71
C LEU A 255 31.69 3.61 -9.61
N LEU A 256 30.39 3.82 -9.77
CA LEU A 256 29.54 4.59 -8.86
C LEU A 256 28.57 3.66 -8.18
N GLN A 257 28.48 3.72 -6.84
CA GLN A 257 27.40 3.09 -6.05
C GLN A 257 26.47 4.17 -5.51
N VAL A 258 25.18 3.94 -5.61
CA VAL A 258 24.15 4.83 -5.07
C VAL A 258 23.40 4.07 -4.01
N HIS A 259 23.67 4.37 -2.75
CA HIS A 259 23.05 3.77 -1.58
C HIS A 259 21.86 4.61 -1.13
N PHE A 260 20.83 3.96 -0.59
CA PHE A 260 19.64 4.66 -0.10
C PHE A 260 19.03 3.99 1.11
N ASP A 261 18.38 4.78 1.98
CA ASP A 261 17.62 4.32 3.14
C ASP A 261 16.62 5.40 3.61
N GLU A 262 15.71 5.00 4.47
CA GLU A 262 14.67 5.85 5.06
C GLU A 262 15.21 6.75 6.19
N VAL A 263 16.30 6.36 6.84
CA VAL A 263 16.97 7.06 7.94
C VAL A 263 18.48 7.02 7.77
N LEU A 264 19.20 7.91 8.48
CA LEU A 264 20.65 7.87 8.59
C LEU A 264 21.09 7.05 9.83
N ASP A 265 22.28 6.49 9.77
CA ASP A 265 22.94 5.90 10.92
C ASP A 265 23.41 7.00 11.92
N LYS A 266 23.95 6.59 13.05
CA LYS A 266 24.45 7.51 14.10
C LYS A 266 25.61 8.41 13.64
N ASP A 267 26.31 8.06 12.57
CA ASP A 267 27.45 8.80 12.01
C ASP A 267 27.02 9.70 10.84
N GLY A 268 25.73 9.68 10.48
CA GLY A 268 25.13 10.48 9.43
C GLY A 268 25.30 9.89 8.01
N ASN A 269 25.53 8.59 7.90
CA ASN A 269 25.64 7.86 6.64
C ASN A 269 24.38 7.06 6.34
N VAL A 270 24.22 6.65 5.08
CA VAL A 270 23.16 5.74 4.64
C VAL A 270 23.59 4.29 4.92
N ASP A 271 22.80 3.57 5.72
CA ASP A 271 22.96 2.12 5.93
C ASP A 271 22.10 1.32 4.96
N SER A 272 22.66 1.00 3.81
CA SER A 272 21.96 0.21 2.78
C SER A 272 21.64 -1.24 3.18
N LYS A 273 21.97 -1.66 4.42
CA LYS A 273 21.72 -3.01 4.95
C LYS A 273 20.72 -3.02 6.11
N ARG A 274 20.22 -1.86 6.55
CA ARG A 274 19.38 -1.73 7.75
C ARG A 274 18.16 -2.67 7.76
N LEU A 275 17.43 -2.78 6.65
CA LEU A 275 16.25 -3.63 6.54
C LEU A 275 16.57 -5.06 6.05
N ILE A 276 17.81 -5.53 6.21
CA ILE A 276 18.28 -6.81 5.64
C ILE A 276 18.12 -6.82 4.11
N CYS A 277 18.26 -5.64 3.49
CA CYS A 277 18.17 -5.42 2.06
C CYS A 277 19.56 -5.12 1.47
N ASN A 278 19.65 -5.18 0.15
CA ASN A 278 20.74 -4.62 -0.65
C ASN A 278 20.24 -3.31 -1.28
N ALA A 279 20.04 -2.27 -0.46
CA ALA A 279 19.46 -0.99 -0.88
C ALA A 279 20.50 -0.10 -1.58
N TYR A 280 20.98 -0.56 -2.72
CA TYR A 280 21.93 0.16 -3.57
C TYR A 280 21.76 -0.19 -5.05
N ILE A 281 22.21 0.74 -5.92
CA ILE A 281 22.33 0.55 -7.37
C ILE A 281 23.79 0.77 -7.76
N ILE A 282 24.32 0.00 -8.69
CA ILE A 282 25.69 0.09 -9.18
C ILE A 282 25.71 0.56 -10.64
N TYR A 283 26.58 1.50 -10.94
CA TYR A 283 26.79 2.02 -12.28
C TYR A 283 28.28 1.95 -12.67
N GLU A 284 28.61 1.22 -13.75
CA GLU A 284 29.87 1.34 -14.46
C GLU A 284 29.67 2.31 -15.64
N LEU A 285 30.28 3.50 -15.55
CA LEU A 285 30.07 4.61 -16.49
C LEU A 285 31.31 4.94 -17.27
N GLN A 286 31.21 5.05 -18.60
CA GLN A 286 32.24 5.65 -19.44
C GLN A 286 32.18 7.20 -19.39
N PRO A 287 33.22 7.93 -19.80
CA PRO A 287 33.16 9.40 -19.81
C PRO A 287 31.94 9.92 -20.59
N GLY A 288 31.21 10.88 -19.99
CA GLY A 288 30.00 11.45 -20.59
C GLY A 288 29.08 12.09 -19.56
N ASN A 289 27.92 12.58 -20.01
CA ASN A 289 26.85 13.10 -19.16
C ASN A 289 25.72 12.11 -19.14
N TYR A 290 25.17 11.89 -17.96
CA TYR A 290 24.13 10.90 -17.73
C TYR A 290 22.97 11.47 -16.92
N THR A 291 21.74 11.13 -17.31
CA THR A 291 20.54 11.23 -16.47
C THR A 291 19.94 9.84 -16.46
N ILE A 292 20.02 9.16 -15.32
CA ILE A 292 19.69 7.73 -15.19
C ILE A 292 18.62 7.59 -14.13
N GLU A 293 17.60 6.78 -14.40
CA GLU A 293 16.57 6.40 -13.43
C GLU A 293 16.63 4.89 -13.19
N SER A 294 16.38 4.46 -11.94
CA SER A 294 16.19 3.05 -11.63
C SER A 294 15.01 2.47 -12.42
N PHE A 295 15.05 1.17 -12.72
CA PHE A 295 13.91 0.48 -13.32
C PHE A 295 12.85 0.16 -12.26
N GLU A 296 13.30 -0.33 -11.09
CA GLU A 296 12.44 -0.61 -9.93
C GLU A 296 12.14 0.65 -9.12
N PRO A 297 10.93 0.78 -8.57
CA PRO A 297 10.63 1.81 -7.59
C PRO A 297 11.24 1.43 -6.23
N TYR A 298 11.89 2.38 -5.59
CA TYR A 298 12.50 2.25 -4.26
C TYR A 298 11.92 3.30 -3.31
N THR A 299 12.14 3.09 -1.99
CA THR A 299 11.69 4.02 -0.95
C THR A 299 12.85 4.50 -0.12
N MET A 300 12.92 5.80 0.08
CA MET A 300 14.02 6.43 0.79
C MET A 300 13.73 7.88 1.18
N LYS A 301 14.38 8.32 2.24
CA LYS A 301 14.55 9.74 2.54
C LYS A 301 15.96 10.22 2.20
N TYR A 302 16.95 9.33 2.29
CA TYR A 302 18.36 9.66 2.11
C TYR A 302 19.00 8.83 1.03
N VAL A 303 19.88 9.47 0.26
CA VAL A 303 20.68 8.86 -0.82
C VAL A 303 22.13 9.25 -0.63
N GLN A 304 23.04 8.29 -0.71
CA GLN A 304 24.49 8.54 -0.67
C GLN A 304 25.16 8.03 -1.94
N ALA A 305 25.82 8.91 -2.67
CA ALA A 305 26.56 8.58 -3.87
C ALA A 305 28.04 8.31 -3.52
N ILE A 306 28.54 7.11 -3.80
CA ILE A 306 29.87 6.63 -3.45
C ILE A 306 30.65 6.33 -4.73
N VAL A 307 31.71 7.09 -4.99
CA VAL A 307 32.60 6.87 -6.13
C VAL A 307 33.73 5.91 -5.71
N GLU A 308 33.59 4.64 -6.12
CA GLU A 308 34.54 3.58 -5.77
C GLU A 308 35.83 3.69 -6.62
N LYS A 309 35.70 4.04 -7.88
CA LYS A 309 36.80 4.19 -8.84
C LYS A 309 36.47 5.28 -9.85
N GLY A 310 37.52 5.91 -10.39
CA GLY A 310 37.39 6.93 -11.46
C GLY A 310 37.10 8.32 -10.93
N LYS A 311 36.49 9.16 -11.76
CA LYS A 311 36.18 10.54 -11.43
C LYS A 311 34.88 10.97 -12.08
N CYS A 312 33.94 11.41 -11.25
CA CYS A 312 32.70 12.02 -11.72
C CYS A 312 32.23 13.13 -10.78
N ASN A 313 31.31 13.94 -11.26
CA ASN A 313 30.60 14.96 -10.49
C ASN A 313 29.10 14.63 -10.48
N ILE A 314 28.51 14.51 -9.29
CA ILE A 314 27.06 14.33 -9.10
C ILE A 314 26.43 15.71 -9.24
N GLU A 315 25.63 15.91 -10.28
CA GLU A 315 24.97 17.20 -10.57
C GLU A 315 23.60 17.30 -9.92
N GLY A 316 22.97 16.16 -9.58
CA GLY A 316 21.69 16.12 -8.86
C GLY A 316 21.20 14.70 -8.58
N VAL A 317 20.37 14.60 -7.59
CA VAL A 317 19.60 13.40 -7.23
C VAL A 317 18.12 13.79 -7.18
N TYR A 318 17.25 12.98 -7.77
CA TYR A 318 15.82 13.24 -7.82
C TYR A 318 15.03 11.94 -7.70
N MET A 319 13.73 12.06 -7.45
CA MET A 319 12.76 10.98 -7.46
C MET A 319 11.70 11.28 -8.51
N ARG A 320 11.36 10.28 -9.30
CA ARG A 320 10.09 10.23 -10.03
C ARG A 320 9.14 9.38 -9.20
N ASP A 321 8.09 9.97 -8.68
CA ASP A 321 7.08 9.28 -7.88
C ASP A 321 6.56 8.02 -8.59
N TYR A 322 6.21 7.01 -7.79
CA TYR A 322 5.42 5.86 -8.20
C TYR A 322 4.41 5.58 -7.08
N CYS A 323 3.37 6.39 -7.05
CA CYS A 323 2.47 6.53 -5.93
C CYS A 323 1.03 6.67 -6.40
N ASN A 324 0.08 6.47 -5.49
CA ASN A 324 -1.34 6.68 -5.75
C ASN A 324 -1.60 8.13 -6.20
N SER A 325 -2.42 8.30 -7.23
CA SER A 325 -2.75 9.62 -7.81
C SER A 325 -3.98 10.28 -7.21
N ASP A 326 -4.83 9.55 -6.48
CA ASP A 326 -6.22 9.93 -6.18
C ASP A 326 -6.47 10.41 -4.74
N VAL A 327 -5.43 10.67 -3.96
CA VAL A 327 -5.58 11.09 -2.54
C VAL A 327 -5.69 12.62 -2.33
N ASN A 328 -5.59 13.41 -3.39
CA ASN A 328 -5.43 14.86 -3.26
C ASN A 328 -6.74 15.62 -2.99
N ARG A 329 -7.91 14.99 -3.18
CA ARG A 329 -9.21 15.57 -2.90
C ARG A 329 -9.58 15.53 -1.42
N ALA A 330 -8.98 14.62 -0.68
CA ALA A 330 -9.17 14.45 0.74
C ALA A 330 -8.42 15.52 1.54
N THR A 331 -9.12 16.20 2.45
CA THR A 331 -8.52 17.28 3.27
C THR A 331 -8.94 17.19 4.72
N PHE A 332 -8.06 17.62 5.63
CA PHE A 332 -8.32 17.72 7.05
C PHE A 332 -7.55 18.92 7.63
N LEU A 333 -8.23 19.76 8.39
CA LEU A 333 -7.61 20.87 9.08
C LEU A 333 -8.33 21.14 10.40
N SER A 334 -7.61 21.08 11.50
CA SER A 334 -8.11 21.36 12.85
C SER A 334 -7.37 22.51 13.52
N SER A 335 -7.86 22.95 14.70
CA SER A 335 -7.15 23.91 15.55
C SER A 335 -5.85 23.38 16.13
N ASN A 336 -5.58 22.07 16.05
CA ASN A 336 -4.34 21.42 16.52
C ASN A 336 -3.39 21.15 15.35
N LYS A 337 -2.24 21.80 15.35
CA LYS A 337 -1.23 21.69 14.28
C LYS A 337 -0.61 20.30 14.17
N ASP A 338 -0.47 19.59 15.27
CA ASP A 338 0.16 18.25 15.27
C ASP A 338 -0.78 17.21 14.65
N LEU A 339 -2.09 17.33 14.86
CA LEU A 339 -3.08 16.50 14.15
C LEU A 339 -3.08 16.77 12.65
N ASN A 340 -2.90 18.02 12.22
CA ASN A 340 -2.81 18.35 10.80
C ASN A 340 -1.56 17.73 10.17
N ARG A 341 -0.41 17.73 10.87
CA ARG A 341 0.82 17.06 10.42
C ARG A 341 0.66 15.53 10.36
N LEU A 342 -0.05 14.97 11.35
CA LEU A 342 -0.34 13.53 11.38
C LEU A 342 -1.25 13.10 10.22
N PHE A 343 -2.26 13.90 9.90
CA PHE A 343 -3.12 13.63 8.74
C PHE A 343 -2.31 13.63 7.42
N GLU A 344 -1.47 14.67 7.22
CA GLU A 344 -0.63 14.72 6.02
C GLU A 344 0.34 13.54 5.92
N ALA A 345 0.95 13.14 7.04
CA ALA A 345 1.82 11.98 7.08
C ALA A 345 1.07 10.66 6.83
N ALA A 346 -0.15 10.52 7.36
CA ALA A 346 -1.00 9.36 7.10
C ALA A 346 -1.42 9.29 5.63
N ARG A 347 -1.82 10.43 5.04
CA ARG A 347 -2.16 10.54 3.61
C ARG A 347 -0.96 10.20 2.72
N GLU A 348 0.24 10.73 3.05
CA GLU A 348 1.47 10.44 2.31
C GLU A 348 1.87 8.96 2.46
N THR A 349 1.74 8.38 3.65
CA THR A 349 1.97 6.96 3.88
C THR A 349 1.03 6.11 3.02
N PHE A 350 -0.27 6.42 3.01
CA PHE A 350 -1.24 5.72 2.15
C PHE A 350 -0.89 5.89 0.66
N ARG A 351 -0.59 7.11 0.21
CA ARG A 351 -0.23 7.42 -1.18
C ARG A 351 0.89 6.52 -1.72
N GLN A 352 1.85 6.19 -0.88
CA GLN A 352 3.02 5.38 -1.25
C GLN A 352 2.78 3.86 -1.16
N ASN A 353 1.73 3.43 -0.44
CA ASN A 353 1.46 2.02 -0.16
C ASN A 353 0.21 1.44 -0.83
N ALA A 354 -0.58 2.25 -1.52
CA ALA A 354 -1.83 1.82 -2.14
C ALA A 354 -1.86 2.22 -3.63
N LEU A 355 -1.38 1.34 -4.50
CA LEU A 355 -1.39 1.53 -5.95
C LEU A 355 -2.53 0.72 -6.57
N ASP A 356 -2.27 -0.54 -6.82
CA ASP A 356 -3.19 -1.51 -7.38
C ASP A 356 -3.49 -2.67 -6.41
N VAL A 357 -2.71 -2.74 -5.33
CA VAL A 357 -2.95 -3.53 -4.12
C VAL A 357 -2.60 -2.69 -2.89
N PHE A 358 -3.00 -3.14 -1.72
CA PHE A 358 -2.54 -2.58 -0.45
C PHE A 358 -1.22 -3.23 -0.06
N MET A 359 -0.12 -2.50 -0.21
CA MET A 359 1.19 -2.96 0.20
C MET A 359 1.37 -2.77 1.71
N ASP A 360 2.14 -3.68 2.33
CA ASP A 360 2.61 -3.51 3.71
C ASP A 360 3.58 -2.33 3.82
N CYS A 361 4.66 -2.38 3.07
CA CYS A 361 5.64 -1.31 2.98
C CYS A 361 6.16 -1.14 1.55
N PRO A 362 6.51 0.08 1.11
CA PRO A 362 6.99 0.30 -0.24
C PRO A 362 8.50 0.10 -0.36
N SER A 363 9.21 -0.08 0.77
CA SER A 363 10.68 -0.21 0.86
C SER A 363 11.17 -1.64 0.64
N ARG A 364 10.95 -2.52 1.62
CA ARG A 364 11.55 -3.85 1.71
C ARG A 364 10.83 -4.88 0.85
N GLU A 365 9.49 -4.87 0.83
CA GLU A 365 8.64 -5.97 0.35
C GLU A 365 7.75 -5.58 -0.83
N ARG A 366 6.94 -4.52 -0.71
CA ARG A 366 5.90 -4.11 -1.66
C ARG A 366 4.83 -5.18 -1.86
N ALA A 367 4.51 -5.91 -0.81
CA ALA A 367 3.64 -7.09 -0.87
C ALA A 367 2.20 -6.78 -0.44
N GLY A 368 1.23 -7.43 -1.09
CA GLY A 368 -0.20 -7.27 -0.79
C GLY A 368 -0.64 -8.11 0.39
N TRP A 369 -0.26 -7.71 1.62
CA TRP A 369 -0.55 -8.45 2.84
C TRP A 369 -2.02 -8.41 3.26
N LEU A 370 -2.53 -9.59 3.66
CA LEU A 370 -3.78 -9.70 4.40
C LEU A 370 -3.60 -9.08 5.81
N CYS A 371 -4.67 -8.68 6.47
CA CYS A 371 -4.71 -7.90 7.69
C CYS A 371 -4.32 -6.43 7.48
N ASP A 372 -3.14 -6.13 6.90
CA ASP A 372 -2.77 -4.77 6.46
C ASP A 372 -3.85 -4.18 5.57
N SER A 373 -4.34 -4.98 4.64
CA SER A 373 -5.41 -4.59 3.71
C SER A 373 -6.71 -4.23 4.40
N TYR A 374 -7.06 -4.87 5.51
CA TYR A 374 -8.27 -4.56 6.30
C TYR A 374 -8.25 -3.11 6.82
N PHE A 375 -7.11 -2.65 7.34
CA PHE A 375 -6.96 -1.28 7.82
C PHE A 375 -6.79 -0.28 6.68
N SER A 376 -6.01 -0.64 5.66
CA SER A 376 -5.73 0.24 4.51
C SER A 376 -6.96 0.48 3.64
N SER A 377 -7.89 -0.49 3.54
CA SER A 377 -9.11 -0.35 2.75
C SER A 377 -10.08 0.73 3.28
N ARG A 378 -10.13 0.92 4.60
CA ARG A 378 -10.88 2.01 5.21
C ARG A 378 -10.31 3.37 4.79
N VAL A 379 -9.00 3.49 4.81
CA VAL A 379 -8.28 4.71 4.41
C VAL A 379 -8.46 4.97 2.91
N ALA A 380 -8.45 3.92 2.07
CA ALA A 380 -8.70 4.03 0.64
C ALA A 380 -10.06 4.67 0.38
N PHE A 381 -11.10 4.17 1.02
CA PHE A 381 -12.44 4.73 0.89
C PHE A 381 -12.51 6.20 1.34
N ASP A 382 -11.88 6.54 2.46
CA ASP A 382 -11.87 7.89 3.00
C ASP A 382 -11.07 8.89 2.15
N LEU A 383 -9.98 8.46 1.52
CA LEU A 383 -9.08 9.35 0.77
C LEU A 383 -9.39 9.41 -0.73
N SER A 384 -9.83 8.30 -1.33
CA SER A 384 -10.15 8.23 -2.77
C SER A 384 -11.63 8.32 -3.07
N GLY A 385 -12.49 7.92 -2.13
CA GLY A 385 -13.96 7.97 -2.27
C GLY A 385 -14.56 6.80 -3.03
N ASP A 386 -13.79 5.74 -3.25
CA ASP A 386 -14.21 4.53 -3.94
C ASP A 386 -13.57 3.27 -3.35
N THR A 387 -13.85 2.12 -3.95
CA THR A 387 -13.34 0.81 -3.52
C THR A 387 -12.54 0.10 -4.61
N GLN A 388 -12.01 0.80 -5.60
CA GLN A 388 -11.38 0.19 -6.77
C GLN A 388 -10.13 -0.64 -6.41
N ILE A 389 -9.24 -0.10 -5.55
CA ILE A 389 -8.05 -0.83 -5.09
C ILE A 389 -8.46 -2.03 -4.26
N GLU A 390 -9.45 -1.89 -3.39
CA GLU A 390 -9.97 -2.99 -2.56
C GLU A 390 -10.61 -4.08 -3.42
N HIS A 391 -11.40 -3.70 -4.42
CA HIS A 391 -11.96 -4.62 -5.40
C HIS A 391 -10.85 -5.41 -6.10
N ASN A 392 -9.82 -4.73 -6.63
CA ASN A 392 -8.68 -5.37 -7.29
C ASN A 392 -7.94 -6.33 -6.36
N PHE A 393 -7.73 -5.90 -5.10
CA PHE A 393 -7.07 -6.71 -4.08
C PHE A 393 -7.86 -7.99 -3.78
N ILE A 394 -9.14 -7.90 -3.48
CA ILE A 394 -10.00 -9.05 -3.19
C ILE A 394 -10.10 -9.98 -4.42
N GLN A 395 -10.34 -9.42 -5.61
CA GLN A 395 -10.46 -10.19 -6.85
C GLN A 395 -9.22 -11.05 -7.11
N ASN A 396 -8.01 -10.54 -6.83
CA ASN A 396 -6.80 -11.33 -6.99
C ASN A 396 -6.78 -12.58 -6.11
N PHE A 397 -7.33 -12.55 -4.89
CA PHE A 397 -7.47 -13.74 -4.05
C PHE A 397 -8.58 -14.71 -4.54
N LEU A 398 -9.55 -14.23 -5.30
CA LEU A 398 -10.67 -15.04 -5.76
C LEU A 398 -10.40 -15.75 -7.10
N LEU A 399 -9.62 -15.13 -7.99
CA LEU A 399 -9.36 -15.62 -9.34
C LEU A 399 -8.71 -17.02 -9.41
N PRO A 400 -7.66 -17.35 -8.63
CA PRO A 400 -7.03 -18.65 -8.71
C PRO A 400 -7.88 -19.73 -8.04
N ASP A 401 -8.03 -20.88 -8.66
CA ASP A 401 -8.63 -22.03 -7.99
C ASP A 401 -7.79 -22.50 -6.80
N LYS A 402 -6.46 -22.47 -6.96
CA LYS A 402 -5.47 -22.88 -5.95
C LYS A 402 -4.29 -21.92 -5.93
N PHE A 403 -3.69 -21.76 -4.77
CA PHE A 403 -2.46 -20.98 -4.60
C PHE A 403 -1.23 -21.89 -4.61
N LYS A 404 -0.20 -21.47 -5.35
CA LYS A 404 1.07 -22.20 -5.42
C LYS A 404 1.69 -22.28 -4.01
N HIS A 405 2.11 -23.48 -3.63
CA HIS A 405 2.77 -23.75 -2.34
C HIS A 405 1.92 -23.58 -1.06
N ILE A 406 0.65 -23.22 -1.14
CA ILE A 406 -0.23 -23.02 0.02
C ILE A 406 -1.11 -24.25 0.24
N ASP A 407 -1.39 -24.59 1.50
CA ASP A 407 -2.24 -25.73 1.87
C ASP A 407 -3.66 -25.53 1.32
N GLU A 408 -4.32 -26.61 0.90
CA GLU A 408 -5.66 -26.55 0.30
C GLU A 408 -6.67 -25.95 1.30
N GLY A 409 -7.46 -25.00 0.84
CA GLY A 409 -8.44 -24.26 1.65
C GLY A 409 -7.88 -23.06 2.40
N MET A 410 -6.53 -22.90 2.48
CA MET A 410 -5.90 -21.74 3.10
C MET A 410 -5.63 -20.63 2.07
N LEU A 411 -5.54 -19.39 2.55
CA LEU A 411 -5.12 -18.23 1.77
C LEU A 411 -3.63 -17.92 2.00
N PRO A 412 -2.90 -17.44 0.99
CA PRO A 412 -1.55 -16.92 1.18
C PRO A 412 -1.58 -15.69 2.09
N MET A 413 -0.52 -15.45 2.84
CA MET A 413 -0.42 -14.30 3.74
C MET A 413 -0.32 -12.96 2.99
N CYS A 414 0.26 -12.96 1.78
CA CYS A 414 0.21 -11.85 0.83
C CYS A 414 0.06 -12.36 -0.60
N TYR A 415 -0.56 -11.55 -1.47
CA TYR A 415 -0.85 -11.95 -2.86
C TYR A 415 -1.15 -10.71 -3.72
N PRO A 416 -0.82 -10.68 -5.04
CA PRO A 416 -0.19 -11.73 -5.86
C PRO A 416 1.31 -11.91 -5.58
N SER A 417 1.72 -13.11 -5.30
CA SER A 417 3.12 -13.47 -4.99
C SER A 417 3.30 -14.98 -4.87
N ASP A 418 4.55 -15.46 -4.89
CA ASP A 418 4.90 -16.85 -4.70
C ASP A 418 5.77 -17.04 -3.46
N HIS A 419 5.34 -17.89 -2.56
CA HIS A 419 6.01 -18.17 -1.29
C HIS A 419 6.74 -19.51 -1.34
N PRO A 420 8.05 -19.54 -1.67
CA PRO A 420 8.78 -20.82 -1.79
C PRO A 420 8.91 -21.54 -0.44
N ASN A 421 8.87 -20.82 0.66
CA ASN A 421 8.91 -21.36 2.03
C ASN A 421 7.58 -22.01 2.46
N LYS A 422 6.53 -21.97 1.65
CA LYS A 422 5.20 -22.52 1.94
C LYS A 422 4.55 -21.91 3.19
N ASN A 423 4.95 -20.72 3.56
CA ASN A 423 4.46 -20.09 4.78
C ASN A 423 3.12 -19.39 4.53
N HIS A 424 2.24 -19.40 5.54
CA HIS A 424 1.02 -18.63 5.59
C HIS A 424 0.73 -18.23 7.05
N ILE A 425 -0.15 -17.26 7.23
CA ILE A 425 -0.56 -16.78 8.55
C ILE A 425 -2.06 -17.09 8.73
N PRO A 426 -2.44 -18.09 9.54
CA PRO A 426 -3.85 -18.43 9.73
C PRO A 426 -4.71 -17.24 10.19
N ASN A 427 -4.16 -16.41 11.09
CA ASN A 427 -4.83 -15.21 11.60
C ASN A 427 -5.13 -14.19 10.48
N TRP A 428 -4.22 -14.02 9.51
CA TRP A 428 -4.40 -13.10 8.38
C TRP A 428 -5.54 -13.54 7.45
N ALA A 429 -5.67 -14.85 7.22
CA ALA A 429 -6.80 -15.39 6.47
C ALA A 429 -8.15 -15.14 7.18
N MET A 430 -8.18 -15.11 8.52
CA MET A 430 -9.37 -14.74 9.26
C MET A 430 -9.73 -13.26 9.07
N TRP A 431 -8.75 -12.35 9.07
CA TRP A 431 -8.95 -10.92 8.81
C TRP A 431 -9.51 -10.65 7.42
N PHE A 432 -9.14 -11.46 6.41
CA PHE A 432 -9.72 -11.35 5.07
C PHE A 432 -11.24 -11.47 5.08
N VAL A 433 -11.81 -12.40 5.88
CA VAL A 433 -13.27 -12.57 5.97
C VAL A 433 -13.91 -11.34 6.62
N LEU A 434 -13.27 -10.73 7.63
CA LEU A 434 -13.76 -9.48 8.22
C LEU A 434 -13.74 -8.34 7.20
N GLN A 435 -12.71 -8.28 6.36
CA GLN A 435 -12.60 -7.29 5.28
C GLN A 435 -13.75 -7.41 4.27
N LEU A 436 -14.19 -8.62 3.93
CA LEU A 436 -15.31 -8.83 3.00
C LEU A 436 -16.61 -8.18 3.49
N GLU A 437 -16.92 -8.22 4.80
CA GLU A 437 -18.12 -7.56 5.35
C GLU A 437 -18.01 -6.03 5.22
N GLU A 438 -16.85 -5.46 5.53
CA GLU A 438 -16.62 -4.03 5.39
C GLU A 438 -16.63 -3.58 3.93
N TYR A 439 -16.05 -4.39 3.03
CA TYR A 439 -16.11 -4.15 1.60
C TYR A 439 -17.56 -4.08 1.09
N LEU A 440 -18.39 -5.05 1.51
CA LEU A 440 -19.81 -5.05 1.15
C LEU A 440 -20.52 -3.77 1.62
N HIS A 441 -20.23 -3.30 2.83
CA HIS A 441 -20.83 -2.09 3.37
C HIS A 441 -20.41 -0.83 2.60
N ARG A 442 -19.16 -0.76 2.14
CA ARG A 442 -18.62 0.37 1.37
C ARG A 442 -19.02 0.36 -0.10
N SER A 443 -19.04 -0.82 -0.73
CA SER A 443 -19.25 -0.97 -2.17
C SER A 443 -20.67 -1.33 -2.57
N GLY A 444 -21.39 -2.09 -1.74
CA GLY A 444 -22.63 -2.75 -2.12
C GLY A 444 -22.44 -3.93 -3.08
N ASP A 445 -21.22 -4.34 -3.37
CA ASP A 445 -20.87 -5.38 -4.34
C ASP A 445 -21.17 -6.79 -3.80
N ARG A 446 -22.42 -7.19 -3.91
CA ARG A 446 -22.87 -8.51 -3.48
C ARG A 446 -22.30 -9.65 -4.34
N GLU A 447 -22.03 -9.39 -5.64
CA GLU A 447 -21.48 -10.38 -6.57
C GLU A 447 -20.10 -10.86 -6.10
N MET A 448 -19.20 -9.94 -5.76
CA MET A 448 -17.88 -10.25 -5.21
C MET A 448 -17.98 -11.10 -3.93
N ILE A 449 -18.94 -10.80 -3.05
CA ILE A 449 -19.16 -11.55 -1.81
C ILE A 449 -19.67 -12.96 -2.09
N ASP A 450 -20.56 -13.11 -3.07
CA ASP A 450 -21.08 -14.43 -3.47
C ASP A 450 -19.98 -15.27 -4.12
N ASP A 451 -19.09 -14.67 -4.92
CA ASP A 451 -17.89 -15.32 -5.48
C ASP A 451 -16.92 -15.75 -4.38
N ALA A 452 -16.74 -14.93 -3.35
CA ALA A 452 -15.87 -15.25 -2.21
C ALA A 452 -16.35 -16.44 -1.37
N LYS A 453 -17.65 -16.79 -1.44
CA LYS A 453 -18.26 -17.83 -0.60
C LYS A 453 -17.51 -19.14 -0.61
N ILE A 454 -17.10 -19.61 -1.79
CA ILE A 454 -16.37 -20.88 -1.95
C ILE A 454 -15.06 -20.85 -1.16
N LYS A 455 -14.30 -19.77 -1.25
CA LYS A 455 -13.02 -19.60 -0.54
C LYS A 455 -13.22 -19.48 0.97
N VAL A 456 -14.24 -18.75 1.42
CA VAL A 456 -14.55 -18.59 2.85
C VAL A 456 -14.93 -19.93 3.48
N TYR A 457 -15.80 -20.73 2.83
CA TYR A 457 -16.16 -22.04 3.36
C TYR A 457 -15.00 -23.06 3.29
N ALA A 458 -14.15 -22.98 2.27
CA ALA A 458 -12.93 -23.78 2.21
C ALA A 458 -11.97 -23.45 3.35
N LEU A 459 -11.86 -22.16 3.71
CA LEU A 459 -11.06 -21.69 4.84
C LEU A 459 -11.67 -22.21 6.18
N ILE A 460 -12.98 -22.12 6.35
CA ILE A 460 -13.66 -22.69 7.54
C ILE A 460 -13.39 -24.19 7.63
N ASP A 461 -13.50 -24.92 6.51
CA ASP A 461 -13.22 -26.35 6.47
C ASP A 461 -11.76 -26.68 6.80
N TYR A 462 -10.81 -25.85 6.34
CA TYR A 462 -9.41 -25.99 6.70
C TYR A 462 -9.20 -25.90 8.22
N PHE A 463 -9.86 -25.00 8.92
CA PHE A 463 -9.72 -24.85 10.37
C PHE A 463 -10.31 -26.01 11.18
N LYS A 464 -11.25 -26.79 10.63
CA LYS A 464 -11.87 -27.94 11.34
C LYS A 464 -10.86 -28.97 11.85
N GLN A 465 -9.74 -29.17 11.14
CA GLN A 465 -8.70 -30.12 11.54
C GLN A 465 -7.97 -29.74 12.85
N PHE A 466 -8.08 -28.48 13.28
CA PHE A 466 -7.43 -27.96 14.47
C PHE A 466 -8.38 -27.83 15.67
N ILE A 467 -9.66 -28.17 15.49
CA ILE A 467 -10.66 -28.06 16.57
C ILE A 467 -10.45 -29.21 17.57
N ASN A 468 -10.21 -28.83 18.84
CA ASN A 468 -10.06 -29.77 19.94
C ASN A 468 -11.42 -30.15 20.58
N GLU A 469 -11.37 -30.95 21.67
CA GLU A 469 -12.54 -31.40 22.41
C GLU A 469 -13.38 -30.28 23.03
N ASP A 470 -12.80 -29.11 23.27
CA ASP A 470 -13.47 -27.94 23.83
C ASP A 470 -14.07 -27.03 22.75
N GLY A 471 -13.88 -27.38 21.46
CA GLY A 471 -14.34 -26.60 20.31
C GLY A 471 -13.43 -25.43 19.93
N LEU A 472 -12.20 -25.38 20.48
CA LEU A 472 -11.21 -24.34 20.20
C LEU A 472 -10.17 -24.83 19.19
N LEU A 473 -9.60 -23.89 18.43
CA LEU A 473 -8.43 -24.15 17.60
C LEU A 473 -7.22 -24.40 18.49
N GLU A 474 -6.55 -25.53 18.24
CA GLU A 474 -5.36 -25.95 18.95
C GLU A 474 -4.26 -26.35 17.95
N LYS A 475 -3.01 -26.00 18.23
CA LYS A 475 -1.83 -26.34 17.40
C LYS A 475 -1.94 -25.87 15.95
N LEU A 476 -2.39 -24.64 15.76
CA LEU A 476 -2.33 -24.01 14.45
C LEU A 476 -0.91 -24.11 13.90
N THR A 477 -0.80 -24.35 12.59
CA THR A 477 0.47 -24.57 11.90
C THR A 477 0.96 -23.33 11.16
N ARG A 478 2.20 -23.35 10.72
CA ARG A 478 2.91 -22.30 10.02
C ARG A 478 3.15 -21.08 10.93
N TRP A 479 3.01 -19.87 10.40
CA TRP A 479 3.30 -18.65 11.15
C TRP A 479 2.04 -18.12 11.83
N VAL A 480 1.75 -18.61 13.05
CA VAL A 480 0.67 -18.04 13.86
C VAL A 480 1.11 -16.67 14.34
N PHE A 481 0.35 -15.64 13.99
CA PHE A 481 0.73 -14.25 14.24
C PHE A 481 -0.41 -13.47 14.89
N VAL A 482 -0.16 -12.95 16.08
CA VAL A 482 -1.11 -12.10 16.83
C VAL A 482 -0.80 -10.62 16.61
N GLU A 483 0.44 -10.21 16.89
CA GLU A 483 1.01 -8.88 16.57
C GLU A 483 2.53 -8.87 16.78
N TRP A 484 3.23 -7.82 16.36
CA TRP A 484 4.68 -7.64 16.62
C TRP A 484 4.99 -7.30 18.08
N SER A 485 4.69 -8.23 19.01
CA SER A 485 4.97 -8.11 20.43
C SER A 485 5.26 -9.46 21.08
N HIS A 486 5.35 -9.47 22.41
CA HIS A 486 5.50 -10.71 23.18
C HIS A 486 4.39 -11.74 22.91
N ALA A 487 3.21 -11.30 22.48
CA ALA A 487 2.06 -12.17 22.15
C ALA A 487 2.43 -13.27 21.13
N ASN A 488 3.34 -12.99 20.19
CA ASN A 488 3.80 -14.01 19.24
C ASN A 488 4.65 -15.13 19.84
N ASN A 489 5.11 -14.98 21.07
CA ASN A 489 5.77 -16.05 21.80
C ASN A 489 4.78 -16.96 22.56
N LEU A 490 3.47 -16.63 22.54
CA LEU A 490 2.40 -17.28 23.29
C LEU A 490 1.37 -17.97 22.38
N VAL A 491 1.83 -18.45 21.22
CA VAL A 491 0.96 -19.02 20.17
C VAL A 491 0.90 -20.55 20.19
N GLN A 492 1.48 -21.20 21.20
CA GLN A 492 1.52 -22.65 21.34
C GLN A 492 0.16 -23.20 21.76
N ASP A 493 -0.11 -24.43 21.34
CA ASP A 493 -1.32 -25.19 21.62
C ASP A 493 -2.61 -24.37 21.44
N VAL A 494 -3.31 -23.98 22.50
CA VAL A 494 -4.50 -23.12 22.42
C VAL A 494 -4.11 -21.67 22.63
N ASN A 495 -4.06 -20.88 21.55
CA ASN A 495 -3.89 -19.44 21.63
C ASN A 495 -5.26 -18.75 21.63
N TYR A 496 -5.58 -18.04 22.71
CA TYR A 496 -6.92 -17.45 22.88
C TYR A 496 -7.17 -16.24 21.96
N PRO A 497 -6.22 -15.31 21.71
CA PRO A 497 -6.43 -14.26 20.68
C PRO A 497 -6.78 -14.82 19.29
N SER A 498 -6.12 -15.90 18.86
CA SER A 498 -6.45 -16.56 17.58
C SER A 498 -7.86 -17.16 17.58
N ASN A 499 -8.30 -17.74 18.72
CA ASN A 499 -9.65 -18.27 18.86
C ASN A 499 -10.73 -17.17 18.97
N MET A 500 -10.39 -16.02 19.56
CA MET A 500 -11.26 -14.84 19.56
C MET A 500 -11.48 -14.33 18.14
N LEU A 501 -10.43 -14.24 17.35
CA LEU A 501 -10.49 -13.82 15.94
C LEU A 501 -11.24 -14.86 15.09
N TYR A 502 -11.03 -16.15 15.33
CA TYR A 502 -11.77 -17.23 14.67
C TYR A 502 -13.28 -17.16 14.95
N ALA A 503 -13.68 -16.91 16.20
CA ALA A 503 -15.09 -16.68 16.54
C ALA A 503 -15.66 -15.49 15.77
N GLN A 504 -14.93 -14.38 15.67
CA GLN A 504 -15.35 -13.20 14.91
C GLN A 504 -15.47 -13.51 13.41
N MET A 505 -14.53 -14.26 12.83
CA MET A 505 -14.58 -14.70 11.44
C MET A 505 -15.83 -15.53 11.14
N LEU A 506 -16.16 -16.51 12.01
CA LEU A 506 -17.37 -17.33 11.87
C LEU A 506 -18.64 -16.49 11.99
N ASP A 507 -18.65 -15.53 12.90
CA ASP A 507 -19.78 -14.63 13.11
C ASP A 507 -20.05 -13.74 11.88
N VAL A 508 -18.99 -13.19 11.30
CA VAL A 508 -19.03 -12.42 10.04
C VAL A 508 -19.50 -13.31 8.88
N ALA A 509 -18.92 -14.50 8.70
CA ALA A 509 -19.33 -15.42 7.65
C ALA A 509 -20.80 -15.82 7.79
N GLY A 510 -21.27 -16.03 9.02
CA GLY A 510 -22.68 -16.30 9.32
C GLY A 510 -23.61 -15.18 8.88
N ARG A 511 -23.20 -13.91 9.04
CA ARG A 511 -23.96 -12.74 8.54
C ARG A 511 -23.91 -12.59 7.04
N LEU A 512 -22.71 -12.74 6.45
CA LEU A 512 -22.52 -12.58 5.00
C LEU A 512 -23.34 -13.58 4.17
N TYR A 513 -23.49 -14.82 4.68
CA TYR A 513 -24.07 -15.93 3.91
C TYR A 513 -25.36 -16.50 4.51
N ASP A 514 -25.97 -15.81 5.48
CA ASP A 514 -27.21 -16.21 6.17
C ASP A 514 -27.11 -17.62 6.79
N ASP A 515 -25.96 -17.92 7.45
CA ASP A 515 -25.71 -19.20 8.10
C ASP A 515 -25.67 -19.05 9.63
N PRO A 516 -26.82 -19.13 10.31
CA PRO A 516 -26.89 -18.95 11.76
C PRO A 516 -26.17 -20.06 12.55
N THR A 517 -25.76 -21.15 11.90
CA THR A 517 -24.99 -22.21 12.56
C THR A 517 -23.57 -21.73 12.88
N LEU A 518 -22.99 -20.89 12.02
CA LEU A 518 -21.69 -20.26 12.23
C LEU A 518 -21.76 -19.25 13.39
N ASN A 519 -22.80 -18.41 13.45
CA ASN A 519 -22.99 -17.46 14.55
C ASN A 519 -23.14 -18.19 15.91
N LYS A 520 -23.87 -19.32 15.94
CA LYS A 520 -23.99 -20.15 17.14
C LYS A 520 -22.65 -20.74 17.56
N GLN A 521 -21.85 -21.22 16.59
CA GLN A 521 -20.52 -21.76 16.87
C GLN A 521 -19.59 -20.66 17.41
N ALA A 522 -19.62 -19.47 16.84
CA ALA A 522 -18.86 -18.31 17.30
C ALA A 522 -19.15 -18.00 18.77
N GLU A 523 -20.43 -17.98 19.17
CA GLU A 523 -20.78 -17.70 20.57
C GLU A 523 -20.33 -18.83 21.51
N GLN A 524 -20.43 -20.09 21.10
CA GLN A 524 -19.90 -21.23 21.88
C GLN A 524 -18.39 -21.10 22.14
N ILE A 525 -17.62 -20.67 21.13
CA ILE A 525 -16.19 -20.42 21.27
C ILE A 525 -15.95 -19.28 22.27
N ARG A 526 -16.66 -18.15 22.16
CA ARG A 526 -16.55 -17.01 23.09
C ARG A 526 -16.87 -17.45 24.53
N GLU A 527 -17.91 -18.25 24.72
CA GLU A 527 -18.28 -18.81 26.06
C GLU A 527 -17.14 -19.70 26.60
N THR A 528 -16.57 -20.56 25.79
CA THR A 528 -15.45 -21.42 26.20
C THR A 528 -14.25 -20.60 26.61
N ILE A 529 -13.89 -19.56 25.83
CA ILE A 529 -12.77 -18.67 26.14
C ILE A 529 -13.02 -17.93 27.46
N ARG A 530 -14.21 -17.37 27.68
CA ARG A 530 -14.58 -16.72 28.96
C ARG A 530 -14.39 -17.63 30.17
N LYS A 531 -14.72 -18.90 30.03
CA LYS A 531 -14.59 -19.89 31.10
C LYS A 531 -13.18 -20.38 31.35
N GLN A 532 -12.38 -20.49 30.28
CA GLN A 532 -11.03 -21.06 30.36
C GLN A 532 -9.94 -20.01 30.56
N SER A 533 -9.99 -18.89 29.83
CA SER A 533 -8.91 -17.92 29.75
C SER A 533 -9.02 -16.81 30.81
N PHE A 534 -10.23 -16.43 31.24
CA PHE A 534 -10.39 -15.32 32.19
C PHE A 534 -10.07 -15.78 33.60
N ASP A 535 -9.02 -15.23 34.23
CA ASP A 535 -8.57 -15.61 35.57
C ASP A 535 -9.24 -14.83 36.72
N GLY A 536 -10.15 -13.92 36.36
CA GLY A 536 -10.84 -13.02 37.30
C GLY A 536 -10.32 -11.57 37.20
N GLU A 537 -9.21 -11.35 36.57
CA GLU A 537 -8.60 -10.03 36.36
C GLU A 537 -8.26 -9.74 34.89
N TYR A 538 -7.69 -10.72 34.18
CA TYR A 538 -7.28 -10.65 32.77
C TYR A 538 -7.63 -11.92 32.01
N PHE A 539 -7.66 -11.82 30.67
CA PHE A 539 -7.61 -12.98 29.78
C PHE A 539 -6.16 -13.45 29.63
N ILE A 540 -5.92 -14.71 29.88
CA ILE A 540 -4.62 -15.37 29.66
C ILE A 540 -4.44 -15.65 28.17
N ASP A 541 -3.25 -15.45 27.65
CA ASP A 541 -2.97 -15.53 26.21
C ASP A 541 -3.06 -16.95 25.66
N ASN A 542 -2.60 -17.97 26.42
CA ASN A 542 -2.62 -19.35 25.91
C ASN A 542 -2.72 -20.40 27.02
N ALA A 543 -3.11 -21.61 26.60
CA ALA A 543 -2.99 -22.84 27.40
C ALA A 543 -2.12 -23.84 26.65
N ILE A 544 -1.27 -24.55 27.37
CA ILE A 544 -0.27 -25.49 26.86
C ILE A 544 -0.58 -26.88 27.39
N ARG A 545 -0.43 -27.93 26.56
CA ARG A 545 -0.60 -29.30 27.00
C ARG A 545 0.61 -29.79 27.80
N ASN A 546 0.37 -30.22 29.02
CA ASN A 546 1.37 -30.85 29.85
C ASN A 546 1.71 -32.28 29.36
N LYS A 547 2.63 -32.96 30.04
CA LYS A 547 3.09 -34.31 29.66
C LYS A 547 1.98 -35.36 29.69
N ASP A 548 0.93 -35.15 30.44
CA ASP A 548 -0.23 -36.05 30.56
C ASP A 548 -1.32 -35.70 29.53
N GLY A 549 -1.07 -34.73 28.66
CA GLY A 549 -1.97 -34.28 27.60
C GLY A 549 -3.06 -33.33 28.09
N LYS A 550 -3.04 -32.87 29.36
CA LYS A 550 -4.00 -31.91 29.89
C LYS A 550 -3.59 -30.48 29.56
N LEU A 551 -4.56 -29.65 29.15
CA LEU A 551 -4.34 -28.21 28.97
C LEU A 551 -4.15 -27.52 30.31
N GLU A 552 -3.07 -26.73 30.43
CA GLU A 552 -2.75 -25.90 31.59
C GLU A 552 -2.54 -24.45 31.11
N LEU A 553 -3.17 -23.51 31.80
CA LEU A 553 -3.02 -22.08 31.52
C LEU A 553 -1.57 -21.65 31.76
N SER A 554 -1.01 -20.87 30.84
CA SER A 554 0.37 -20.35 30.96
C SER A 554 0.51 -19.31 32.08
N GLY A 555 -0.57 -18.60 32.41
CA GLY A 555 -0.55 -17.46 33.31
C GLY A 555 0.11 -16.20 32.71
N GLU A 556 0.38 -16.20 31.39
CA GLU A 556 0.94 -15.04 30.68
C GLU A 556 -0.18 -14.12 30.20
N HIS A 557 0.03 -12.81 30.34
CA HIS A 557 -0.93 -11.79 29.94
C HIS A 557 -0.29 -10.79 28.97
N THR A 558 -0.96 -10.52 27.86
CA THR A 558 -0.60 -9.42 26.98
C THR A 558 -1.74 -8.40 26.88
N GLU A 559 -1.38 -7.17 26.64
CA GLU A 559 -2.32 -6.08 26.40
C GLU A 559 -3.17 -6.33 25.16
N VAL A 560 -2.56 -6.88 24.10
CA VAL A 560 -3.27 -7.17 22.84
C VAL A 560 -4.30 -8.29 23.01
N CYS A 561 -4.07 -9.27 23.87
CA CYS A 561 -5.08 -10.31 24.20
C CYS A 561 -6.35 -9.67 24.75
N GLN A 562 -6.21 -8.70 25.67
CA GLN A 562 -7.35 -7.97 26.22
C GLN A 562 -8.09 -7.18 25.14
N TYR A 563 -7.37 -6.51 24.24
CA TYR A 563 -7.98 -5.79 23.12
C TYR A 563 -8.75 -6.72 22.18
N TYR A 564 -8.19 -7.88 21.83
CA TYR A 564 -8.93 -8.89 21.07
C TYR A 564 -10.21 -9.35 21.80
N ALA A 565 -10.17 -9.56 23.12
CA ALA A 565 -11.32 -9.99 23.88
C ALA A 565 -12.51 -9.01 23.74
N PHE A 566 -12.24 -7.71 23.85
CA PHE A 566 -13.28 -6.69 23.67
C PHE A 566 -13.66 -6.47 22.21
N TYR A 567 -12.70 -6.45 21.30
CA TYR A 567 -12.95 -6.21 19.87
C TYR A 567 -13.82 -7.31 19.24
N THR A 568 -13.61 -8.56 19.63
CA THR A 568 -14.34 -9.73 19.09
C THR A 568 -15.62 -10.06 19.85
N GLY A 569 -16.01 -9.25 20.85
CA GLY A 569 -17.19 -9.49 21.67
C GLY A 569 -17.06 -10.66 22.66
N THR A 570 -15.86 -11.19 22.88
CA THR A 570 -15.60 -12.16 23.97
C THR A 570 -15.81 -11.50 25.34
N ALA A 571 -15.43 -10.24 25.47
CA ALA A 571 -15.75 -9.37 26.60
C ALA A 571 -16.49 -8.11 26.11
N THR A 572 -17.26 -7.48 27.00
CA THR A 572 -17.90 -6.19 26.77
C THR A 572 -17.67 -5.27 27.97
N PRO A 573 -17.77 -3.93 27.79
CA PRO A 573 -17.70 -3.01 28.92
C PRO A 573 -18.65 -3.36 30.09
N ASP A 574 -19.81 -3.93 29.79
CA ASP A 574 -20.81 -4.34 30.80
C ASP A 574 -20.47 -5.67 31.46
N SER A 575 -19.92 -6.63 30.74
CA SER A 575 -19.60 -7.96 31.28
C SER A 575 -18.28 -8.00 32.06
N HIS A 576 -17.32 -7.15 31.73
CA HIS A 576 -15.98 -7.10 32.34
C HIS A 576 -15.60 -5.65 32.74
N VAL A 577 -16.45 -5.05 33.60
CA VAL A 577 -16.40 -3.62 33.96
C VAL A 577 -15.03 -3.17 34.47
N ASP A 578 -14.44 -3.93 35.41
CA ASP A 578 -13.16 -3.55 36.02
C ASP A 578 -11.99 -3.66 35.03
N LEU A 579 -11.97 -4.70 34.19
CA LEU A 579 -10.97 -4.86 33.15
C LEU A 579 -11.11 -3.74 32.10
N TRP A 580 -12.35 -3.43 31.66
CA TRP A 580 -12.59 -2.36 30.71
C TRP A 580 -12.10 -1.02 31.23
N LYS A 581 -12.45 -0.68 32.47
CA LYS A 581 -12.00 0.56 33.10
C LYS A 581 -10.49 0.67 33.13
N ARG A 582 -9.81 -0.42 33.50
CA ARG A 582 -8.33 -0.47 33.50
C ARG A 582 -7.73 -0.30 32.11
N LEU A 583 -8.26 -1.02 31.12
CA LEU A 583 -7.81 -0.89 29.71
C LEU A 583 -7.99 0.53 29.20
N ARG A 584 -9.13 1.15 29.46
CA ARG A 584 -9.44 2.51 29.04
C ARG A 584 -8.52 3.53 29.69
N ASP A 585 -8.39 3.52 31.02
CA ASP A 585 -7.82 4.60 31.80
C ASP A 585 -6.30 4.45 32.03
N GLU A 586 -5.77 3.24 32.03
CA GLU A 586 -4.42 2.94 32.53
C GLU A 586 -3.52 2.22 31.50
N PHE A 587 -4.08 1.68 30.42
CA PHE A 587 -3.35 1.02 29.34
C PHE A 587 -3.10 1.95 28.15
N GLY A 588 -2.49 1.44 27.10
CA GLY A 588 -2.14 2.19 25.90
C GLY A 588 -0.72 2.78 25.92
N PRO A 589 -0.40 3.73 25.04
CA PRO A 589 0.96 4.21 24.81
C PRO A 589 1.66 4.76 26.08
N ILE A 590 0.91 5.42 26.96
CA ILE A 590 1.44 6.01 28.19
C ILE A 590 1.96 4.96 29.18
N ARG A 591 1.40 3.75 29.14
CA ARG A 591 1.82 2.68 30.04
C ARG A 591 3.29 2.28 29.86
N LYS A 592 3.83 2.42 28.65
CA LYS A 592 5.26 2.18 28.37
C LYS A 592 6.18 3.11 29.15
N GLN A 593 5.71 4.34 29.45
CA GLN A 593 6.48 5.33 30.22
C GLN A 593 6.38 5.09 31.72
N THR A 594 5.21 4.69 32.19
CA THR A 594 4.93 4.48 33.62
C THR A 594 5.32 3.08 34.10
N ASN A 595 5.45 2.11 33.20
CA ASN A 595 5.60 0.68 33.46
C ASN A 595 4.55 0.14 34.44
N ALA A 596 3.33 0.68 34.38
CA ALA A 596 2.20 0.16 35.14
C ALA A 596 1.87 -1.27 34.71
N TYR A 597 1.47 -2.14 35.65
CA TYR A 597 1.13 -3.54 35.40
C TYR A 597 2.25 -4.32 34.68
N PRO A 598 3.46 -4.46 35.29
CA PRO A 598 4.64 -5.03 34.64
C PRO A 598 4.45 -6.50 34.22
N ASP A 599 3.48 -7.21 34.82
CA ASP A 599 3.13 -8.60 34.49
C ASP A 599 2.26 -8.71 33.22
N VAL A 600 1.74 -7.60 32.71
CA VAL A 600 1.01 -7.54 31.42
C VAL A 600 1.91 -6.97 30.34
N ARG A 601 2.27 -7.76 29.34
CA ARG A 601 3.16 -7.33 28.25
C ARG A 601 2.52 -6.28 27.36
N PHE A 602 3.33 -5.28 26.92
CA PHE A 602 2.84 -4.17 26.10
C PHE A 602 2.36 -4.61 24.72
N ALA A 603 1.33 -3.93 24.20
CA ALA A 603 0.96 -3.98 22.81
C ALA A 603 1.94 -3.15 21.94
N ASN A 604 1.91 -3.41 20.62
CA ASN A 604 2.67 -2.64 19.64
C ASN A 604 1.73 -1.75 18.78
N ALA A 605 2.30 -1.03 17.83
CA ALA A 605 1.58 -0.24 16.86
C ALA A 605 0.70 -1.13 15.99
N PHE A 606 1.28 -2.18 15.42
CA PHE A 606 0.61 -3.08 14.50
C PHE A 606 -0.31 -4.05 15.25
N VAL A 607 -1.57 -3.99 14.92
CA VAL A 607 -2.75 -4.60 15.47
C VAL A 607 -3.17 -3.99 16.81
N GLY A 608 -2.41 -4.13 17.89
CA GLY A 608 -2.86 -3.78 19.25
C GLY A 608 -3.32 -2.34 19.40
N ASN A 609 -2.55 -1.37 18.88
CA ASN A 609 -2.96 0.04 19.00
C ASN A 609 -4.19 0.39 18.13
N TYR A 610 -4.37 -0.30 17.01
CA TYR A 610 -5.58 -0.12 16.20
C TYR A 610 -6.82 -0.68 16.87
N LEU A 611 -6.73 -1.87 17.45
CA LEU A 611 -7.84 -2.43 18.25
C LEU A 611 -8.19 -1.49 19.41
N ARG A 612 -7.19 -0.91 20.07
CA ARG A 612 -7.41 0.11 21.08
C ARG A 612 -8.17 1.33 20.55
N ASN A 613 -7.76 1.88 19.42
CA ASN A 613 -8.44 3.02 18.81
C ASN A 613 -9.90 2.70 18.46
N GLU A 614 -10.19 1.50 17.96
CA GLU A 614 -11.55 1.05 17.70
C GLU A 614 -12.38 0.97 18.99
N LEU A 615 -11.80 0.42 20.05
CA LEU A 615 -12.48 0.29 21.35
C LEU A 615 -12.76 1.66 21.98
N LEU A 616 -11.80 2.57 21.96
CA LEU A 616 -11.98 3.94 22.47
C LEU A 616 -13.00 4.71 21.61
N SER A 617 -12.99 4.51 20.30
CA SER A 617 -13.94 5.12 19.38
C SER A 617 -15.38 4.65 19.68
N ASN A 618 -15.59 3.35 19.90
CA ASN A 618 -16.91 2.81 20.24
C ASN A 618 -17.53 3.48 21.47
N GLU A 619 -16.70 3.89 22.42
CA GLU A 619 -17.11 4.62 23.63
C GLU A 619 -17.14 6.14 23.45
N GLY A 620 -16.79 6.67 22.27
CA GLY A 620 -16.79 8.10 22.00
C GLY A 620 -15.70 8.90 22.71
N LEU A 621 -14.56 8.27 23.01
CA LEU A 621 -13.46 8.88 23.78
C LEU A 621 -12.48 9.65 22.89
N SER A 622 -13.02 10.58 22.09
CA SER A 622 -12.26 11.31 21.08
C SER A 622 -11.06 12.08 21.65
N GLU A 623 -11.20 12.75 22.78
CA GLU A 623 -10.08 13.50 23.41
C GLU A 623 -8.90 12.57 23.78
N GLN A 624 -9.21 11.38 24.30
CA GLN A 624 -8.19 10.37 24.64
C GLN A 624 -7.51 9.83 23.39
N ILE A 625 -8.29 9.51 22.35
CA ILE A 625 -7.75 9.05 21.04
C ILE A 625 -6.78 10.08 20.49
N LEU A 626 -7.14 11.37 20.49
CA LEU A 626 -6.28 12.44 20.00
C LEU A 626 -4.96 12.52 20.73
N LYS A 627 -5.01 12.50 22.04
CA LYS A 627 -3.80 12.57 22.86
C LYS A 627 -2.88 11.38 22.63
N GLU A 628 -3.44 10.16 22.64
CA GLU A 628 -2.66 8.95 22.44
C GLU A 628 -2.09 8.89 21.02
N THR A 629 -2.82 9.34 20.01
CA THR A 629 -2.37 9.41 18.63
C THR A 629 -1.21 10.39 18.46
N VAL A 630 -1.28 11.58 19.04
CA VAL A 630 -0.17 12.56 19.00
C VAL A 630 1.05 11.99 19.70
N ASP A 631 0.90 11.51 20.94
CA ASP A 631 2.03 11.00 21.73
C ASP A 631 2.74 9.81 21.06
N PHE A 632 2.00 9.01 20.31
CA PHE A 632 2.52 7.78 19.69
C PHE A 632 3.14 8.03 18.31
N TYR A 633 2.48 8.77 17.42
CA TYR A 633 2.85 8.85 16.00
C TYR A 633 3.62 10.09 15.60
N LEU A 634 3.53 11.20 16.36
CA LEU A 634 4.21 12.45 16.00
C LEU A 634 5.74 12.30 15.88
N PRO A 635 6.44 11.52 16.72
CA PRO A 635 7.88 11.27 16.55
C PRO A 635 8.25 10.63 15.22
N MET A 636 7.37 9.78 14.64
CA MET A 636 7.56 9.17 13.32
C MET A 636 7.51 10.25 12.23
N VAL A 637 6.51 11.14 12.31
CA VAL A 637 6.35 12.26 11.37
C VAL A 637 7.55 13.19 11.39
N GLU A 638 8.08 13.48 12.58
CA GLU A 638 9.24 14.37 12.75
C GLU A 638 10.51 13.80 12.10
N LEU A 639 10.68 12.49 12.14
CA LEU A 639 11.88 11.86 11.60
C LEU A 639 11.79 11.60 10.09
N THR A 640 10.69 11.05 9.60
CA THR A 640 10.59 10.61 8.20
C THR A 640 9.49 11.30 7.39
N GLY A 641 8.49 11.89 8.03
CA GLY A 641 7.29 12.42 7.34
C GLY A 641 6.26 11.36 6.99
N THR A 642 6.48 10.11 7.37
CA THR A 642 5.61 8.95 7.15
C THR A 642 5.36 8.18 8.44
N LEU A 643 4.39 7.28 8.46
CA LEU A 643 4.03 6.44 9.62
C LEU A 643 4.60 5.02 9.44
N TRP A 644 4.99 4.38 10.56
CA TRP A 644 5.89 3.23 10.59
C TRP A 644 5.22 1.92 10.97
N GLU A 645 5.94 0.81 10.69
CA GLU A 645 5.56 -0.54 11.08
C GLU A 645 5.53 -0.74 12.61
N ASN A 646 6.49 -0.14 13.32
CA ASN A 646 6.53 -0.15 14.78
C ASN A 646 7.20 1.12 15.33
N MET A 647 7.37 1.21 16.64
CA MET A 647 7.90 2.43 17.30
C MET A 647 9.40 2.66 17.09
N THR A 648 10.11 1.78 16.38
CA THR A 648 11.55 1.84 16.23
C THR A 648 11.98 1.81 14.78
N ILE A 649 13.15 2.38 14.49
CA ILE A 649 13.73 2.40 13.14
C ILE A 649 14.30 1.05 12.67
N VAL A 650 14.16 -0.03 13.44
CA VAL A 650 14.62 -1.37 13.05
C VAL A 650 13.74 -2.02 11.99
N ALA A 651 12.53 -1.52 11.82
CA ALA A 651 11.57 -1.94 10.81
C ALA A 651 11.36 -0.84 9.76
N SER A 652 10.43 -1.03 8.83
CA SER A 652 10.08 -0.04 7.82
C SER A 652 9.55 1.25 8.44
N CYS A 653 10.08 2.38 8.02
CA CYS A 653 9.64 3.71 8.43
C CYS A 653 8.54 4.27 7.49
N ASN A 654 7.91 3.41 6.72
CA ASN A 654 6.75 3.71 5.87
C ASN A 654 5.92 2.43 5.71
N HIS A 655 4.78 2.36 6.38
CA HIS A 655 3.98 1.13 6.40
C HIS A 655 2.50 1.41 6.17
N GLY A 656 1.91 0.72 5.18
CA GLY A 656 0.58 1.02 4.63
C GLY A 656 -0.53 1.07 5.69
N PHE A 657 -0.61 0.08 6.57
CA PHE A 657 -1.64 0.04 7.60
C PHE A 657 -1.57 1.24 8.57
N ALA A 658 -0.38 1.82 8.79
CA ALA A 658 -0.22 2.96 9.70
C ALA A 658 -0.97 4.22 9.21
N SER A 659 -1.31 4.29 7.93
CA SER A 659 -2.19 5.32 7.37
C SER A 659 -3.60 5.33 7.97
N HIS A 660 -4.02 4.27 8.69
CA HIS A 660 -5.31 4.17 9.38
C HIS A 660 -5.60 5.35 10.33
N ILE A 661 -4.57 6.09 10.74
CA ILE A 661 -4.73 7.33 11.51
C ILE A 661 -5.56 8.38 10.75
N ALA A 662 -5.52 8.43 9.41
CA ALA A 662 -6.39 9.31 8.63
C ALA A 662 -7.87 8.96 8.85
N HIS A 663 -8.23 7.67 8.83
CA HIS A 663 -9.58 7.20 9.16
C HIS A 663 -10.00 7.60 10.58
N VAL A 664 -9.13 7.40 11.56
CA VAL A 664 -9.39 7.79 12.97
C VAL A 664 -9.64 9.30 13.08
N LEU A 665 -8.87 10.13 12.39
CA LEU A 665 -9.05 11.58 12.40
C LEU A 665 -10.37 12.01 11.73
N TYR A 666 -10.77 11.38 10.66
CA TYR A 666 -12.07 11.66 10.03
C TYR A 666 -13.24 11.22 10.90
N ARG A 667 -13.18 10.01 11.44
CA ARG A 667 -14.25 9.42 12.23
C ARG A 667 -14.41 10.07 13.59
N ASP A 668 -13.30 10.25 14.32
CA ASP A 668 -13.32 10.62 15.74
C ASP A 668 -13.04 12.10 16.01
N VAL A 669 -12.59 12.87 15.01
CA VAL A 669 -12.27 14.31 15.14
C VAL A 669 -13.11 15.16 14.22
N LEU A 670 -13.06 14.89 12.90
CA LEU A 670 -13.90 15.61 11.94
C LEU A 670 -15.38 15.30 12.18
N GLY A 671 -15.65 14.10 12.68
CA GLY A 671 -16.98 13.66 13.07
C GLY A 671 -17.79 13.02 11.96
N VAL A 672 -17.16 12.59 10.85
CA VAL A 672 -17.80 11.76 9.82
C VAL A 672 -17.62 10.30 10.22
N TYR A 673 -18.58 9.79 10.97
CA TYR A 673 -18.51 8.45 11.56
C TYR A 673 -18.65 7.32 10.54
N ASN A 674 -19.52 7.52 9.53
CA ASN A 674 -19.73 6.56 8.47
C ASN A 674 -20.35 7.24 7.25
N ILE A 675 -19.92 6.80 6.07
CA ILE A 675 -20.55 7.10 4.80
C ILE A 675 -21.06 5.78 4.22
N SER A 676 -22.37 5.69 3.97
CA SER A 676 -22.99 4.52 3.35
C SER A 676 -23.42 4.89 1.91
N PRO A 677 -22.68 4.48 0.88
CA PRO A 677 -23.05 4.74 -0.51
C PRO A 677 -24.36 4.03 -0.91
N THR A 678 -24.60 2.84 -0.36
CA THR A 678 -25.79 2.03 -0.64
C THR A 678 -27.06 2.65 -0.08
N GLU A 679 -27.00 3.22 1.14
CA GLU A 679 -28.11 3.92 1.78
C GLU A 679 -28.14 5.43 1.43
N LYS A 680 -27.11 5.93 0.75
CA LYS A 680 -26.89 7.36 0.50
C LYS A 680 -27.02 8.18 1.78
N THR A 681 -26.36 7.75 2.83
CA THR A 681 -26.44 8.35 4.16
C THR A 681 -25.08 8.62 4.76
N VAL A 682 -24.88 9.83 5.25
CA VAL A 682 -23.72 10.24 6.05
C VAL A 682 -24.13 10.25 7.53
N THR A 683 -23.39 9.50 8.35
CA THR A 683 -23.58 9.54 9.80
C THR A 683 -22.53 10.44 10.41
N LEU A 684 -22.98 11.53 11.03
CA LEU A 684 -22.12 12.41 11.80
C LEU A 684 -22.12 11.98 13.27
N ARG A 685 -20.93 11.90 13.86
CA ARG A 685 -20.77 11.69 15.30
C ARG A 685 -19.98 12.87 15.89
N ILE A 686 -20.71 13.88 16.35
CA ILE A 686 -20.12 15.08 16.94
C ILE A 686 -19.93 14.87 18.44
N ILE A 687 -18.67 14.80 18.86
CA ILE A 687 -18.23 14.60 20.24
C ILE A 687 -17.15 15.62 20.58
N ASP A 688 -17.13 16.12 21.79
CA ASP A 688 -16.09 17.03 22.24
C ASP A 688 -14.72 16.36 22.25
N SER A 689 -13.85 16.83 21.40
CA SER A 689 -12.46 16.39 21.29
C SER A 689 -11.46 17.37 21.91
N GLY A 690 -11.94 18.40 22.63
CA GLY A 690 -11.09 19.47 23.16
C GLY A 690 -10.61 20.50 22.12
N LEU A 691 -11.05 20.41 20.87
CA LEU A 691 -10.69 21.31 19.78
C LEU A 691 -11.68 22.47 19.63
N GLU A 692 -11.22 23.61 19.09
CA GLU A 692 -12.05 24.78 18.82
C GLU A 692 -12.77 24.70 17.48
N HIS A 693 -12.12 24.13 16.48
CA HIS A 693 -12.68 23.93 15.14
C HIS A 693 -12.01 22.76 14.40
N CYS A 694 -12.75 22.21 13.46
CA CYS A 694 -12.23 21.27 12.47
C CYS A 694 -13.00 21.40 11.15
N LYS A 695 -12.31 21.19 10.03
CA LYS A 695 -12.91 21.11 8.71
C LYS A 695 -12.19 20.08 7.86
N GLY A 696 -12.93 19.51 6.89
CA GLY A 696 -12.36 18.56 5.96
C GLY A 696 -13.31 18.23 4.83
N SER A 697 -12.76 17.56 3.84
CA SER A 697 -13.45 17.03 2.68
C SER A 697 -13.12 15.54 2.53
N ILE A 698 -14.15 14.71 2.41
CA ILE A 698 -14.03 13.29 2.15
C ILE A 698 -14.63 13.03 0.77
N PRO A 699 -13.86 12.53 -0.20
CA PRO A 699 -14.37 12.16 -1.52
C PRO A 699 -15.46 11.08 -1.43
N VAL A 700 -16.42 11.13 -2.34
CA VAL A 700 -17.44 10.10 -2.57
C VAL A 700 -17.66 10.02 -4.07
N ASN A 701 -17.00 9.11 -4.75
CA ASN A 701 -16.86 9.09 -6.21
C ASN A 701 -16.36 10.46 -6.72
N GLU A 702 -17.06 11.08 -7.66
CA GLU A 702 -16.71 12.39 -8.23
C GLU A 702 -17.11 13.59 -7.35
N GLU A 703 -17.88 13.38 -6.30
CA GLU A 703 -18.36 14.41 -5.36
C GLU A 703 -17.62 14.33 -4.02
N SER A 704 -18.07 15.08 -3.01
CA SER A 704 -17.48 15.05 -1.66
C SER A 704 -18.51 15.30 -0.56
N VAL A 705 -18.21 14.79 0.62
CA VAL A 705 -18.80 15.25 1.88
C VAL A 705 -17.89 16.31 2.46
N ASP A 706 -18.34 17.59 2.46
CA ASP A 706 -17.59 18.66 3.07
C ASP A 706 -18.21 19.03 4.41
N ILE A 707 -17.40 19.06 5.45
CA ILE A 707 -17.84 19.41 6.80
C ILE A 707 -16.90 20.43 7.43
N GLU A 708 -17.50 21.40 8.11
CA GLU A 708 -16.79 22.36 8.95
C GLU A 708 -17.57 22.55 10.24
N TRP A 709 -16.93 22.42 11.37
CA TRP A 709 -17.55 22.73 12.65
C TRP A 709 -16.68 23.66 13.50
N THR A 710 -17.36 24.48 14.30
CA THR A 710 -16.77 25.32 15.32
C THR A 710 -17.47 25.06 16.64
N LYS A 711 -16.71 25.13 17.74
CA LYS A 711 -17.22 24.99 19.10
C LYS A 711 -17.20 26.31 19.81
N ASP A 712 -18.34 26.72 20.41
CA ASP A 712 -18.46 27.84 21.34
C ASP A 712 -19.06 27.32 22.65
N LYS A 713 -18.22 27.18 23.68
CA LYS A 713 -18.54 26.54 24.96
C LYS A 713 -19.04 25.08 24.75
N ASP A 714 -20.33 24.84 25.04
CA ASP A 714 -20.98 23.54 24.93
C ASP A 714 -21.78 23.40 23.62
N LYS A 715 -21.61 24.31 22.65
CA LYS A 715 -22.39 24.36 21.43
C LYS A 715 -21.53 24.11 20.20
N PHE A 716 -21.91 23.17 19.35
CA PHE A 716 -21.31 22.91 18.06
C PHE A 716 -22.17 23.53 16.93
N ASN A 717 -21.53 24.31 16.05
CA ASN A 717 -22.12 24.80 14.83
C ASN A 717 -21.46 24.06 13.66
N VAL A 718 -22.22 23.22 12.97
CA VAL A 718 -21.75 22.36 11.87
C VAL A 718 -22.33 22.88 10.57
N THR A 719 -21.47 23.08 9.58
CA THR A 719 -21.84 23.34 8.19
C THR A 719 -21.49 22.12 7.35
N LEU A 720 -22.46 21.59 6.61
CA LEU A 720 -22.35 20.33 5.88
C LEU A 720 -22.76 20.50 4.42
N SER A 721 -21.93 20.01 3.50
CA SER A 721 -22.28 19.81 2.09
C SER A 721 -22.28 18.30 1.80
N LEU A 722 -23.28 17.84 1.06
CA LEU A 722 -23.48 16.42 0.76
C LEU A 722 -23.49 16.18 -0.74
N PRO A 723 -23.07 15.00 -1.21
CA PRO A 723 -23.28 14.56 -2.58
C PRO A 723 -24.77 14.52 -2.94
N GLU A 724 -25.08 14.58 -4.23
CA GLU A 724 -26.47 14.57 -4.70
C GLU A 724 -27.24 13.32 -4.25
N GLY A 725 -28.38 13.53 -3.64
CA GLY A 725 -29.27 12.48 -3.15
C GLY A 725 -28.86 11.84 -1.83
N TYR A 726 -27.82 12.35 -1.16
CA TYR A 726 -27.45 11.90 0.17
C TYR A 726 -28.24 12.62 1.25
N ASN A 727 -28.49 11.89 2.35
CA ASN A 727 -29.08 12.40 3.59
C ASN A 727 -28.02 12.30 4.72
N TYR A 728 -28.31 12.91 5.86
CA TYR A 728 -27.47 12.76 7.05
C TYR A 728 -28.25 12.42 8.29
N LYS A 729 -27.58 11.79 9.24
CA LYS A 729 -28.04 11.59 10.63
C LYS A 729 -26.94 12.00 11.60
N VAL A 730 -27.33 12.45 12.80
CA VAL A 730 -26.39 12.89 13.84
C VAL A 730 -26.51 11.97 15.05
N ILE A 731 -25.37 11.49 15.53
CA ILE A 731 -25.20 10.79 16.79
C ILE A 731 -24.34 11.72 17.65
N THR A 732 -24.83 12.09 18.84
CA THR A 732 -24.06 12.97 19.72
C THR A 732 -24.47 12.77 21.19
N THR A 733 -23.51 12.98 22.08
CA THR A 733 -23.74 13.14 23.53
C THR A 733 -23.77 14.62 23.92
N GLU A 734 -23.48 15.52 22.98
CA GLU A 734 -23.41 16.97 23.22
C GLU A 734 -24.80 17.59 23.34
N LYS A 735 -24.93 18.58 24.21
CA LYS A 735 -26.22 19.20 24.52
C LYS A 735 -26.81 19.99 23.36
N GLU A 736 -25.97 20.60 22.55
CA GLU A 736 -26.42 21.46 21.45
C GLU A 736 -25.51 21.30 20.22
N VAL A 737 -26.04 20.67 19.19
CA VAL A 737 -25.39 20.53 17.87
C VAL A 737 -26.34 21.11 16.82
N ASN A 738 -25.93 22.22 16.17
CA ASN A 738 -26.68 22.85 15.09
C ASN A 738 -26.06 22.51 13.76
N VAL A 739 -26.77 21.81 12.89
CA VAL A 739 -26.33 21.47 11.55
C VAL A 739 -27.03 22.35 10.52
N SER A 740 -26.25 22.99 9.66
CA SER A 740 -26.75 23.76 8.49
C SER A 740 -26.20 23.14 7.21
N LEU A 741 -27.10 22.86 6.24
CA LEU A 741 -26.70 22.44 4.90
C LEU A 741 -26.32 23.63 4.04
N LYS A 742 -25.26 23.48 3.24
CA LYS A 742 -24.86 24.41 2.18
C LYS A 742 -25.55 24.11 0.87
#